data_2388eb7d1eae145b06ab3c2fdb618625
#
_entry.id   2388eb7d1eae145b06ab3c2fdb618625
#
_cell.length_a   1.000
_cell.length_b   1.000
_cell.length_c   1.000
_cell.angle_alpha   90.00
_cell.angle_beta   90.00
_cell.angle_gamma   90.00
#
_symmetry.space_group_name_H-M   'P 1'
#
loop_
_entity.id
_entity.type
_entity.pdbx_description
1 polymer ?
#
loop_
_entity_poly.entity_id
_entity_poly.type
_entity_poly.pdbx_seq_one_letter_code
_entity_poly.pdbx_strand_id
1 'polypeptide(L)'
;MTAAHTILNKLRSLVRARDGILTQELLRTPGKFGLGQVPALKAPDATTGVVCGYCSTGCGLTVHLREGEAVNLSPSADYPVNLGMACPKGWEALTVLEADDRATTPLLRGDDGIRRPVDWHTAMETFAARFKSIQAEHGNESVAYLSTGQIATEEMALLGAVAKFGMGIKHGDGNTRQCMATAVVAYKQAFGFDAPPYTYQDFEESDCIVLVGSNLCIAHPIMWERVMKNRNAPEIVVVDPRRTETAVSATLHLQARPKTDLVLFYGLANLMIERGWVDRSFVEAHTSGFDDYARFVRRFGLLSVAYETGLEAQQIEHLAELIHRKKRVSFWWTMGVNQSHEGVRTAQAIINLALLTGNIGRPGTGANSITGQCNAMGSRLFSNTTNLLGGHDFADPLHRSKVAGVLEIPEDRIPTQAGWTYDRIVDGIREGKIRGLWVIATNPAHSWIHQQDFRQLLGTLDFLVVQDMYSSTETALAADLLLPAAGWGEKEGTFINSERRVGLIKKVRRAPGQALSDFHIFKLAAHYYGCGEMFKRWESPESIFQILKALSANQPCDFTGIRDYRSLDEARGIQWPYPEGAADLSSQRRLFADGRFYHADGRARFVFENPRPMGESPDDEYPFLLLTGRGSASQWHTQTRTAKSGVLRKLYPAELHAEIHPADARWLGIGPGQAMIVESRRGRVHAKAFVTPTVGQGQVFLPMHDPVTNTLTYPDFDPNSRQPAYKGCAVRIRSEGPGAPPESVRSDRPLQAGNVGTERVRS
;
A
#
# COMPACT_ATOMS: atom_id res chain seq x y z
N MET A 1 51.86 -36.97 25.55
CA MET A 1 50.76 -36.34 24.79
C MET A 1 51.30 -35.12 24.08
N THR A 2 51.28 -35.10 22.79
CA THR A 2 51.95 -34.11 21.94
C THR A 2 51.22 -32.75 22.02
N ALA A 3 51.98 -31.63 21.91
CA ALA A 3 51.45 -30.27 21.89
C ALA A 3 50.24 -30.08 20.93
N ALA A 4 50.23 -30.85 19.82
CA ALA A 4 49.12 -30.86 18.87
C ALA A 4 47.79 -31.34 19.50
N HIS A 5 47.84 -32.33 20.41
CA HIS A 5 46.64 -32.84 21.08
C HIS A 5 46.03 -31.81 22.07
N THR A 6 46.89 -31.01 22.68
CA THR A 6 46.53 -29.94 23.59
C THR A 6 45.90 -28.75 22.84
N ILE A 7 46.40 -28.42 21.64
CA ILE A 7 45.86 -27.37 20.78
C ILE A 7 44.50 -27.80 20.22
N LEU A 8 44.36 -29.06 19.77
CA LEU A 8 43.06 -29.58 19.27
C LEU A 8 41.99 -29.63 20.35
N ASN A 9 42.35 -29.98 21.58
CA ASN A 9 41.40 -29.97 22.70
C ASN A 9 41.02 -28.56 23.13
N LYS A 10 41.96 -27.58 23.09
CA LYS A 10 41.66 -26.17 23.30
C LYS A 10 40.72 -25.62 22.20
N LEU A 11 40.98 -25.93 20.93
CA LEU A 11 40.10 -25.55 19.80
C LEU A 11 38.70 -26.20 19.92
N ARG A 12 38.63 -27.49 20.31
CA ARG A 12 37.36 -28.17 20.56
C ARG A 12 36.56 -27.57 21.75
N SER A 13 37.27 -27.11 22.81
CA SER A 13 36.63 -26.43 23.93
C SER A 13 36.11 -25.05 23.52
N LEU A 14 36.85 -24.28 22.72
CA LEU A 14 36.44 -22.98 22.17
C LEU A 14 35.18 -23.10 21.29
N VAL A 15 35.05 -24.18 20.52
CA VAL A 15 33.88 -24.42 19.66
C VAL A 15 32.67 -24.96 20.41
N ARG A 16 32.88 -25.65 21.54
CA ARG A 16 31.82 -26.33 22.32
C ARG A 16 31.44 -25.60 23.61
N ALA A 17 32.34 -24.82 24.19
CA ALA A 17 32.08 -24.11 25.44
C ALA A 17 31.32 -22.81 25.16
N ARG A 18 30.14 -22.64 25.78
CA ARG A 18 29.35 -21.37 25.72
C ARG A 18 29.98 -20.24 26.53
N ASP A 19 30.99 -20.55 27.34
CA ASP A 19 31.73 -19.68 28.26
C ASP A 19 33.17 -19.42 27.80
N GLY A 20 33.55 -19.83 26.60
CA GLY A 20 34.87 -19.56 26.02
C GLY A 20 35.18 -18.07 25.84
N ILE A 21 36.50 -17.70 25.83
CA ILE A 21 36.97 -16.32 25.70
C ILE A 21 36.34 -15.58 24.48
N LEU A 22 36.12 -16.29 23.37
CA LEU A 22 35.51 -15.71 22.16
C LEU A 22 34.01 -15.49 22.29
N THR A 23 33.37 -16.08 23.28
CA THR A 23 31.91 -15.95 23.52
C THR A 23 31.58 -15.14 24.77
N GLN A 24 32.57 -14.75 25.57
CA GLN A 24 32.34 -13.97 26.80
C GLN A 24 31.72 -12.59 26.54
N GLU A 25 31.97 -11.99 25.37
CA GLU A 25 31.39 -10.71 24.98
C GLU A 25 29.99 -10.85 24.34
N LEU A 26 29.56 -12.09 24.10
CA LEU A 26 28.29 -12.38 23.48
C LEU A 26 27.38 -13.12 24.48
N LEU A 27 26.35 -12.44 24.95
CA LEU A 27 25.29 -13.07 25.73
C LEU A 27 24.22 -13.61 24.79
N ARG A 28 23.94 -14.90 24.96
CA ARG A 28 22.78 -15.52 24.35
C ARG A 28 21.91 -16.08 25.46
N THR A 29 20.75 -15.47 25.66
CA THR A 29 19.76 -15.93 26.65
C THR A 29 18.58 -16.54 25.89
N PRO A 30 18.54 -17.88 25.75
CA PRO A 30 17.45 -18.54 25.00
C PRO A 30 16.09 -18.18 25.57
N GLY A 31 15.15 -17.85 24.71
CA GLY A 31 13.76 -17.54 25.09
C GLY A 31 13.53 -16.15 25.68
N LYS A 32 14.58 -15.43 26.13
CA LYS A 32 14.45 -14.09 26.69
C LYS A 32 14.68 -12.98 25.65
N PHE A 33 15.63 -13.17 24.74
CA PHE A 33 16.03 -12.18 23.73
C PHE A 33 15.87 -12.69 22.31
N GLY A 34 15.14 -13.78 22.09
CA GLY A 34 14.95 -14.37 20.77
C GLY A 34 16.18 -15.11 20.25
N LEU A 35 16.32 -15.18 18.92
CA LEU A 35 17.40 -15.94 18.27
C LEU A 35 18.71 -15.17 18.15
N GLY A 36 18.73 -13.87 18.44
CA GLY A 36 19.89 -13.01 18.31
C GLY A 36 20.95 -13.23 19.39
N GLN A 37 22.20 -13.02 19.04
CA GLN A 37 23.31 -12.84 19.99
C GLN A 37 23.48 -11.35 20.25
N VAL A 38 23.59 -10.95 21.50
CA VAL A 38 23.77 -9.56 21.90
C VAL A 38 25.13 -9.43 22.56
N PRO A 39 25.98 -8.46 22.15
CA PRO A 39 27.20 -8.15 22.87
C PRO A 39 26.92 -7.85 24.34
N ALA A 40 27.78 -8.30 25.25
CA ALA A 40 27.59 -8.13 26.70
C ALA A 40 27.36 -6.66 27.10
N LEU A 41 28.08 -5.72 26.44
CA LEU A 41 27.91 -4.28 26.64
C LEU A 41 26.55 -3.73 26.18
N LYS A 42 25.83 -4.47 25.34
CA LYS A 42 24.49 -4.14 24.82
C LYS A 42 23.42 -5.09 25.33
N ALA A 43 23.70 -5.84 26.41
CA ALA A 43 22.68 -6.73 27.01
C ALA A 43 21.44 -5.92 27.40
N PRO A 44 20.24 -6.32 26.94
CA PRO A 44 19.02 -5.59 27.23
C PRO A 44 18.61 -5.76 28.69
N ASP A 45 18.05 -4.71 29.26
CA ASP A 45 17.46 -4.66 30.60
C ASP A 45 15.92 -4.75 30.59
N ALA A 46 15.29 -4.47 29.44
CA ALA A 46 13.85 -4.51 29.26
C ALA A 46 13.45 -4.93 27.84
N THR A 47 12.19 -5.29 27.66
CA THR A 47 11.57 -5.57 26.36
C THR A 47 10.21 -4.92 26.26
N THR A 48 9.81 -4.54 25.03
CA THR A 48 8.46 -4.04 24.75
C THR A 48 7.95 -4.52 23.39
N GLY A 49 6.65 -4.78 23.29
CA GLY A 49 5.99 -5.12 22.02
C GLY A 49 5.63 -3.86 21.23
N VAL A 50 5.81 -3.90 19.91
CA VAL A 50 5.42 -2.82 18.99
C VAL A 50 4.94 -3.40 17.67
N VAL A 51 4.11 -2.67 16.93
CA VAL A 51 3.72 -3.03 15.56
C VAL A 51 4.78 -2.55 14.57
N CYS A 52 5.14 -3.39 13.59
CA CYS A 52 6.10 -3.09 12.54
C CYS A 52 5.62 -1.92 11.65
N GLY A 53 6.51 -0.98 11.35
CA GLY A 53 6.23 0.22 10.58
C GLY A 53 6.33 0.08 9.06
N TYR A 54 6.50 -1.13 8.48
CA TYR A 54 6.71 -1.25 7.03
C TYR A 54 5.43 -1.44 6.23
N CYS A 55 4.72 -2.53 6.44
CA CYS A 55 3.56 -2.87 5.60
C CYS A 55 2.31 -3.16 6.41
N SER A 56 1.21 -3.22 5.70
CA SER A 56 -0.13 -3.44 6.25
C SER A 56 -0.37 -4.82 6.84
N THR A 57 0.59 -5.73 6.78
CA THR A 57 0.49 -6.98 7.54
C THR A 57 0.39 -6.67 9.04
N GLY A 58 1.12 -5.65 9.51
CA GLY A 58 1.04 -5.21 10.90
C GLY A 58 1.62 -6.23 11.89
N CYS A 59 2.79 -6.80 11.56
CA CYS A 59 3.48 -7.78 12.40
C CYS A 59 3.86 -7.21 13.76
N GLY A 60 3.73 -7.99 14.83
CA GLY A 60 4.27 -7.65 16.14
C GLY A 60 5.77 -7.93 16.22
N LEU A 61 6.50 -6.96 16.75
CA LEU A 61 7.93 -7.05 17.04
C LEU A 61 8.16 -6.84 18.53
N THR A 62 9.05 -7.62 19.11
CA THR A 62 9.57 -7.43 20.46
C THR A 62 10.88 -6.67 20.36
N VAL A 63 10.90 -5.43 20.84
CA VAL A 63 12.10 -4.60 20.86
C VAL A 63 12.80 -4.80 22.19
N HIS A 64 14.10 -5.05 22.13
CA HIS A 64 14.99 -5.21 23.28
C HIS A 64 15.61 -3.85 23.59
N LEU A 65 15.41 -3.39 24.82
CA LEU A 65 15.83 -2.07 25.29
C LEU A 65 17.02 -2.16 26.24
N ARG A 66 17.84 -1.14 26.25
CA ARG A 66 18.81 -0.85 27.27
C ARG A 66 18.76 0.63 27.60
N GLU A 67 18.59 0.95 28.88
CA GLU A 67 18.45 2.34 29.35
C GLU A 67 17.37 3.13 28.57
N GLY A 68 16.29 2.43 28.15
CA GLY A 68 15.19 2.98 27.38
C GLY A 68 15.41 3.12 25.88
N GLU A 69 16.61 2.75 25.37
CA GLU A 69 16.93 2.81 23.94
C GLU A 69 16.94 1.42 23.29
N ALA A 70 16.41 1.32 22.07
CA ALA A 70 16.36 0.06 21.33
C ALA A 70 17.79 -0.40 20.92
N VAL A 71 18.15 -1.62 21.31
CA VAL A 71 19.45 -2.23 20.96
C VAL A 71 19.30 -3.42 20.01
N ASN A 72 18.13 -4.04 19.96
CA ASN A 72 17.84 -5.16 19.05
C ASN A 72 16.32 -5.36 18.96
N LEU A 73 15.88 -6.23 18.03
CA LEU A 73 14.50 -6.67 17.93
C LEU A 73 14.39 -8.14 17.55
N SER A 74 13.24 -8.74 17.86
CA SER A 74 12.83 -10.07 17.41
C SER A 74 11.34 -10.09 17.06
N PRO A 75 10.85 -11.04 16.24
CA PRO A 75 9.42 -11.17 16.01
C PRO A 75 8.71 -11.64 17.30
N SER A 76 7.54 -11.06 17.58
CA SER A 76 6.73 -11.48 18.75
C SER A 76 6.06 -12.82 18.47
N ALA A 77 6.34 -13.80 19.30
CA ALA A 77 5.81 -15.17 19.14
C ALA A 77 4.31 -15.27 19.42
N ASP A 78 3.83 -14.44 20.32
CA ASP A 78 2.44 -14.39 20.83
C ASP A 78 1.54 -13.38 20.09
N TYR A 79 2.07 -12.69 19.06
CA TYR A 79 1.28 -11.73 18.29
C TYR A 79 0.49 -12.44 17.18
N PRO A 80 -0.86 -12.29 17.14
CA PRO A 80 -1.74 -13.15 16.33
C PRO A 80 -1.57 -12.96 14.81
N VAL A 81 -0.87 -11.93 14.38
CA VAL A 81 -0.63 -11.64 12.95
C VAL A 81 0.51 -12.47 12.39
N ASN A 82 1.69 -12.40 12.98
CA ASN A 82 2.93 -12.98 12.42
C ASN A 82 3.42 -14.25 13.13
N LEU A 83 2.85 -14.63 14.26
CA LEU A 83 3.08 -15.92 14.94
C LEU A 83 4.58 -16.26 15.08
N GLY A 84 5.40 -15.29 15.50
CA GLY A 84 6.83 -15.46 15.67
C GLY A 84 7.70 -15.32 14.41
N MET A 85 7.16 -14.80 13.31
CA MET A 85 7.88 -14.62 12.05
C MET A 85 8.12 -13.14 11.74
N ALA A 86 9.20 -12.84 11.02
CA ALA A 86 9.46 -11.52 10.45
C ALA A 86 10.12 -11.64 9.07
N CYS A 87 9.72 -10.78 8.15
CA CYS A 87 10.36 -10.65 6.84
C CYS A 87 11.67 -9.85 6.93
N PRO A 88 12.52 -9.84 5.89
CA PRO A 88 13.78 -9.09 5.91
C PRO A 88 13.62 -7.62 6.32
N LYS A 89 12.55 -6.95 5.87
CA LYS A 89 12.28 -5.56 6.25
C LYS A 89 11.97 -5.40 7.75
N GLY A 90 11.23 -6.35 8.32
CA GLY A 90 10.90 -6.34 9.76
C GLY A 90 12.15 -6.49 10.64
N TRP A 91 13.08 -7.35 10.26
CA TRP A 91 14.37 -7.51 10.94
C TRP A 91 15.22 -6.24 10.91
N GLU A 92 15.12 -5.44 9.84
CA GLU A 92 15.88 -4.20 9.65
C GLU A 92 15.12 -2.93 10.08
N ALA A 93 14.03 -3.07 10.86
CA ALA A 93 13.18 -1.93 11.19
C ALA A 93 13.89 -0.85 12.04
N LEU A 94 14.86 -1.22 12.88
CA LEU A 94 15.64 -0.27 13.67
C LEU A 94 16.76 0.38 12.85
N THR A 95 17.39 -0.35 11.93
CA THR A 95 18.55 0.13 11.15
C THR A 95 18.23 1.40 10.35
N VAL A 96 17.03 1.51 9.83
CA VAL A 96 16.61 2.68 9.02
C VAL A 96 16.46 3.97 9.84
N LEU A 97 16.40 3.87 11.16
CA LEU A 97 16.38 5.01 12.08
C LEU A 97 17.78 5.63 12.28
N GLU A 98 18.84 4.89 11.93
CA GLU A 98 20.24 5.28 12.09
C GLU A 98 20.87 5.83 10.81
N ALA A 99 20.10 6.06 9.76
CA ALA A 99 20.63 6.54 8.48
C ALA A 99 21.28 7.93 8.61
N ASP A 100 22.42 8.11 7.93
CA ASP A 100 23.21 9.34 8.01
C ASP A 100 22.50 10.59 7.48
N ASP A 101 21.52 10.42 6.60
CA ASP A 101 20.73 11.49 6.00
C ASP A 101 19.42 11.80 6.75
N ARG A 102 19.33 11.38 8.02
CA ARG A 102 18.21 11.78 8.88
C ARG A 102 18.13 13.30 8.98
N ALA A 103 16.93 13.84 8.78
CA ALA A 103 16.67 15.26 9.02
C ALA A 103 16.72 15.53 10.53
N THR A 104 17.59 16.43 10.97
CA THR A 104 17.87 16.69 12.40
C THR A 104 17.50 18.09 12.86
N THR A 105 17.34 19.03 11.94
CA THR A 105 16.96 20.42 12.20
C THR A 105 16.14 20.96 11.04
N PRO A 106 15.23 21.94 11.26
CA PRO A 106 14.52 22.58 10.16
C PRO A 106 15.51 23.27 9.20
N LEU A 107 15.26 23.14 7.90
CA LEU A 107 16.06 23.75 6.85
C LEU A 107 15.19 24.71 6.02
N LEU A 108 15.57 25.99 5.96
CA LEU A 108 14.89 27.01 5.17
C LEU A 108 15.75 27.44 3.99
N ARG A 109 15.16 27.55 2.80
CA ARG A 109 15.81 28.03 1.57
C ARG A 109 15.86 29.56 1.60
N GLY A 110 17.06 30.12 1.48
CA GLY A 110 17.25 31.55 1.32
C GLY A 110 17.06 32.01 -0.13
N ASP A 111 17.06 33.30 -0.36
CA ASP A 111 16.94 33.93 -1.69
C ASP A 111 18.06 33.52 -2.67
N ASP A 112 19.18 33.08 -2.14
CA ASP A 112 20.32 32.52 -2.92
C ASP A 112 20.09 31.03 -3.30
N GLY A 113 18.95 30.47 -2.98
CA GLY A 113 18.59 29.08 -3.28
C GLY A 113 19.23 28.05 -2.34
N ILE A 114 20.05 28.48 -1.36
CA ILE A 114 20.75 27.59 -0.43
C ILE A 114 19.87 27.35 0.81
N ARG A 115 19.72 26.07 1.20
CA ARG A 115 19.01 25.72 2.44
C ARG A 115 19.94 25.81 3.64
N ARG A 116 19.49 26.50 4.68
CA ARG A 116 20.25 26.69 5.93
C ARG A 116 19.46 26.21 7.13
N PRO A 117 20.12 25.70 8.18
CA PRO A 117 19.48 25.39 9.43
C PRO A 117 18.86 26.64 10.06
N VAL A 118 17.62 26.46 10.55
CA VAL A 118 16.91 27.46 11.35
C VAL A 118 16.31 26.79 12.60
N ASP A 119 15.96 27.57 13.60
CA ASP A 119 15.21 27.04 14.74
C ASP A 119 13.73 26.78 14.42
N TRP A 120 13.04 26.08 15.29
CA TRP A 120 11.63 25.77 15.10
C TRP A 120 10.74 27.01 15.11
N HIS A 121 11.10 28.05 15.84
CA HIS A 121 10.32 29.29 15.86
C HIS A 121 10.34 29.96 14.47
N THR A 122 11.53 30.22 13.94
CA THR A 122 11.72 30.77 12.58
C THR A 122 11.03 29.91 11.51
N ALA A 123 11.17 28.58 11.61
CA ALA A 123 10.54 27.64 10.67
C ALA A 123 9.00 27.76 10.68
N MET A 124 8.39 27.80 11.86
CA MET A 124 6.94 27.81 11.99
C MET A 124 6.32 29.19 11.77
N GLU A 125 7.03 30.28 12.09
CA GLU A 125 6.63 31.63 11.68
C GLU A 125 6.62 31.73 10.15
N THR A 126 7.68 31.27 9.48
CA THR A 126 7.76 31.26 8.01
C THR A 126 6.65 30.40 7.41
N PHE A 127 6.43 29.20 7.94
CA PHE A 127 5.33 28.32 7.54
C PHE A 127 3.97 29.04 7.58
N ALA A 128 3.65 29.65 8.72
CA ALA A 128 2.36 30.30 8.91
C ALA A 128 2.22 31.58 8.06
N ALA A 129 3.26 32.41 8.02
CA ALA A 129 3.25 33.68 7.28
C ALA A 129 3.09 33.44 5.77
N ARG A 130 3.87 32.49 5.19
CA ARG A 130 3.83 32.22 3.75
C ARG A 130 2.50 31.60 3.32
N PHE A 131 1.97 30.60 4.03
CA PHE A 131 0.67 30.04 3.69
C PHE A 131 -0.47 31.01 3.86
N LYS A 132 -0.48 31.83 4.93
CA LYS A 132 -1.48 32.89 5.10
C LYS A 132 -1.41 33.95 3.99
N SER A 133 -0.20 34.36 3.56
CA SER A 133 -0.03 35.31 2.45
C SER A 133 -0.61 34.75 1.15
N ILE A 134 -0.28 33.48 0.80
CA ILE A 134 -0.83 32.81 -0.38
C ILE A 134 -2.36 32.72 -0.32
N GLN A 135 -2.93 32.37 0.83
CA GLN A 135 -4.38 32.29 0.99
C GLN A 135 -5.05 33.69 0.93
N ALA A 136 -4.41 34.70 1.46
CA ALA A 136 -4.94 36.10 1.42
C ALA A 136 -4.96 36.63 -0.02
N GLU A 137 -3.96 36.33 -0.82
CA GLU A 137 -3.82 36.77 -2.20
C GLU A 137 -4.67 35.97 -3.19
N HIS A 138 -4.71 34.63 -3.03
CA HIS A 138 -5.26 33.71 -4.01
C HIS A 138 -6.47 32.89 -3.51
N GLY A 139 -6.92 33.13 -2.26
CA GLY A 139 -8.03 32.42 -1.62
C GLY A 139 -7.61 31.14 -0.91
N ASN A 140 -8.47 30.64 -0.03
CA ASN A 140 -8.19 29.45 0.81
C ASN A 140 -7.91 28.16 0.01
N GLU A 141 -8.41 28.06 -1.21
CA GLU A 141 -8.22 26.89 -2.07
C GLU A 141 -6.84 26.87 -2.77
N SER A 142 -6.02 27.89 -2.62
CA SER A 142 -4.68 27.99 -3.24
C SER A 142 -3.58 27.23 -2.51
N VAL A 143 -3.89 26.68 -1.33
CA VAL A 143 -2.98 25.84 -0.55
C VAL A 143 -3.55 24.42 -0.43
N ALA A 144 -2.68 23.42 -0.59
CA ALA A 144 -3.04 22.02 -0.45
C ALA A 144 -2.03 21.26 0.40
N TYR A 145 -2.40 20.04 0.83
CA TYR A 145 -1.45 19.11 1.45
C TYR A 145 -1.52 17.71 0.83
N LEU A 146 -0.39 17.02 0.82
CA LEU A 146 -0.25 15.62 0.41
C LEU A 146 0.31 14.82 1.58
N SER A 147 -0.46 13.85 2.06
CA SER A 147 -0.13 13.05 3.24
C SER A 147 0.16 11.59 2.91
N THR A 148 0.24 10.76 3.92
CA THR A 148 0.65 9.36 3.82
C THR A 148 -0.22 8.44 4.67
N GLY A 149 -0.20 7.13 4.34
CA GLY A 149 -0.71 6.06 5.20
C GLY A 149 0.38 5.41 6.07
N GLN A 150 1.45 6.13 6.42
CA GLN A 150 2.60 5.58 7.15
C GLN A 150 2.93 6.32 8.47
N ILE A 151 2.15 7.31 8.88
CA ILE A 151 2.18 7.93 10.21
C ILE A 151 1.06 7.35 11.09
N ALA A 152 1.05 7.67 12.39
CA ALA A 152 0.03 7.15 13.30
C ALA A 152 -1.39 7.62 12.93
N THR A 153 -2.39 6.85 13.29
CA THR A 153 -3.81 7.17 13.03
C THR A 153 -4.17 8.53 13.65
N GLU A 154 -3.71 8.77 14.86
CA GLU A 154 -3.91 10.00 15.63
C GLU A 154 -3.25 11.21 14.95
N GLU A 155 -2.06 11.01 14.38
CA GLU A 155 -1.34 12.05 13.66
C GLU A 155 -2.06 12.42 12.35
N MET A 156 -2.58 11.42 11.61
CA MET A 156 -3.37 11.67 10.41
C MET A 156 -4.66 12.43 10.70
N ALA A 157 -5.33 12.07 11.79
CA ALA A 157 -6.55 12.73 12.23
C ALA A 157 -6.29 14.18 12.64
N LEU A 158 -5.22 14.43 13.40
CA LEU A 158 -4.82 15.77 13.80
C LEU A 158 -4.44 16.62 12.59
N LEU A 159 -3.62 16.08 11.66
CA LEU A 159 -3.28 16.77 10.41
C LEU A 159 -4.54 17.21 9.66
N GLY A 160 -5.44 16.26 9.40
CA GLY A 160 -6.65 16.55 8.63
C GLY A 160 -7.59 17.54 9.31
N ALA A 161 -7.67 17.51 10.65
CA ALA A 161 -8.46 18.46 11.41
C ALA A 161 -7.80 19.86 11.44
N VAL A 162 -6.50 19.94 11.72
CA VAL A 162 -5.75 21.22 11.73
C VAL A 162 -5.79 21.88 10.34
N ALA A 163 -5.49 21.11 9.29
CA ALA A 163 -5.45 21.65 7.93
C ALA A 163 -6.84 22.17 7.49
N LYS A 164 -7.90 21.32 7.60
CA LYS A 164 -9.22 21.69 7.07
C LYS A 164 -10.01 22.61 7.99
N PHE A 165 -10.09 22.29 9.28
CA PHE A 165 -10.96 23.03 10.20
C PHE A 165 -10.25 24.24 10.81
N GLY A 166 -8.95 24.14 11.06
CA GLY A 166 -8.13 25.20 11.64
C GLY A 166 -7.60 26.18 10.60
N MET A 167 -6.86 25.68 9.61
CA MET A 167 -6.15 26.52 8.62
C MET A 167 -7.01 26.87 7.40
N GLY A 168 -8.19 26.24 7.23
CA GLY A 168 -9.05 26.45 6.06
C GLY A 168 -8.51 25.86 4.75
N ILE A 169 -7.54 24.96 4.81
CA ILE A 169 -7.01 24.27 3.64
C ILE A 169 -8.03 23.19 3.18
N LYS A 170 -8.78 23.49 2.13
CA LYS A 170 -9.82 22.59 1.63
C LYS A 170 -9.25 21.33 0.98
N HIS A 171 -8.18 21.46 0.20
CA HIS A 171 -7.64 20.41 -0.64
C HIS A 171 -6.54 19.63 0.07
N GLY A 172 -6.76 18.33 0.21
CA GLY A 172 -5.77 17.43 0.80
C GLY A 172 -6.11 15.98 0.51
N ASP A 173 -5.09 15.21 0.14
CA ASP A 173 -5.22 13.77 -0.09
C ASP A 173 -3.95 13.05 0.39
N GLY A 174 -4.00 11.73 0.42
CA GLY A 174 -2.88 10.90 0.85
C GLY A 174 -2.34 10.02 -0.25
N ASN A 175 -1.09 9.58 -0.12
CA ASN A 175 -0.51 8.63 -1.06
C ASN A 175 -1.19 7.24 -1.04
N THR A 176 -2.13 7.01 -0.13
CA THR A 176 -3.09 5.89 -0.18
C THR A 176 -3.97 5.95 -1.43
N ARG A 177 -4.17 7.14 -2.03
CA ARG A 177 -4.79 7.30 -3.35
C ARG A 177 -4.02 6.54 -4.43
N GLN A 178 -2.71 6.55 -4.40
CA GLN A 178 -1.84 5.83 -5.36
C GLN A 178 -1.83 4.30 -5.10
N CYS A 179 -2.33 3.87 -3.94
CA CYS A 179 -2.19 2.50 -3.46
C CYS A 179 -3.47 1.69 -3.56
N MET A 180 -4.60 2.15 -2.98
CA MET A 180 -5.79 1.33 -2.86
C MET A 180 -7.13 2.08 -2.78
N ALA A 181 -7.22 3.26 -3.31
CA ALA A 181 -8.48 3.98 -3.45
C ALA A 181 -9.53 3.16 -4.22
N THR A 182 -9.08 2.34 -5.16
CA THR A 182 -9.88 1.35 -5.90
C THR A 182 -10.67 0.43 -4.99
N ALA A 183 -10.01 -0.22 -4.01
CA ALA A 183 -10.68 -1.13 -3.09
C ALA A 183 -11.67 -0.38 -2.17
N VAL A 184 -11.33 0.85 -1.75
CA VAL A 184 -12.24 1.71 -0.96
C VAL A 184 -13.56 1.93 -1.69
N VAL A 185 -13.48 2.38 -2.95
CA VAL A 185 -14.67 2.66 -3.76
C VAL A 185 -15.45 1.37 -4.05
N ALA A 186 -14.73 0.28 -4.39
CA ALA A 186 -15.34 -1.00 -4.67
C ALA A 186 -16.17 -1.51 -3.47
N TYR A 187 -15.61 -1.48 -2.25
CA TYR A 187 -16.32 -1.90 -1.04
C TYR A 187 -17.48 -0.96 -0.70
N LYS A 188 -17.30 0.36 -0.77
CA LYS A 188 -18.40 1.31 -0.52
C LYS A 188 -19.59 1.09 -1.45
N GLN A 189 -19.32 0.89 -2.74
CA GLN A 189 -20.39 0.66 -3.72
C GLN A 189 -21.04 -0.72 -3.57
N ALA A 190 -20.26 -1.77 -3.25
CA ALA A 190 -20.80 -3.13 -3.12
C ALA A 190 -21.39 -3.42 -1.73
N PHE A 191 -20.78 -2.93 -0.65
CA PHE A 191 -21.12 -3.28 0.73
C PHE A 191 -21.70 -2.13 1.56
N GLY A 192 -21.67 -0.89 1.06
CA GLY A 192 -22.16 0.30 1.75
C GLY A 192 -21.13 1.01 2.62
N PHE A 193 -19.99 0.39 2.91
CA PHE A 193 -18.89 0.95 3.69
C PHE A 193 -17.54 0.40 3.23
N ASP A 194 -16.46 1.10 3.58
CA ASP A 194 -15.09 0.64 3.33
C ASP A 194 -14.67 -0.43 4.36
N ALA A 195 -15.08 -1.65 4.13
CA ALA A 195 -15.01 -2.75 5.08
C ALA A 195 -14.46 -4.04 4.44
N PRO A 196 -13.13 -4.24 4.45
CA PRO A 196 -12.56 -5.52 4.04
C PRO A 196 -13.05 -6.65 4.98
N PRO A 197 -13.64 -7.75 4.44
CA PRO A 197 -14.41 -8.69 5.26
C PRO A 197 -13.57 -9.67 6.09
N TYR A 198 -12.33 -9.90 5.73
CA TYR A 198 -11.49 -11.01 6.12
C TYR A 198 -10.74 -10.86 7.44
N THR A 199 -10.18 -11.98 7.89
CA THR A 199 -9.09 -12.08 8.86
C THR A 199 -7.91 -12.84 8.23
N TYR A 200 -6.70 -12.71 8.75
CA TYR A 200 -5.56 -13.49 8.21
C TYR A 200 -5.70 -15.00 8.44
N GLN A 201 -6.53 -15.42 9.35
CA GLN A 201 -6.84 -16.82 9.55
C GLN A 201 -7.52 -17.44 8.31
N ASP A 202 -8.19 -16.64 7.48
CA ASP A 202 -8.81 -17.13 6.25
C ASP A 202 -7.81 -17.74 5.27
N PHE A 203 -6.54 -17.30 5.26
CA PHE A 203 -5.49 -17.97 4.52
C PHE A 203 -5.24 -19.41 4.97
N GLU A 204 -5.41 -19.71 6.26
CA GLU A 204 -5.17 -21.03 6.85
C GLU A 204 -6.40 -21.95 6.75
N GLU A 205 -7.57 -21.39 6.48
CA GLU A 205 -8.84 -22.10 6.47
C GLU A 205 -9.42 -22.36 5.07
N SER A 206 -8.98 -21.64 4.05
CA SER A 206 -9.48 -21.78 2.67
C SER A 206 -9.19 -23.15 2.07
N ASP A 207 -10.09 -23.65 1.23
CA ASP A 207 -9.88 -24.85 0.37
C ASP A 207 -9.39 -24.45 -1.02
N CYS A 208 -9.64 -23.20 -1.43
CA CYS A 208 -9.13 -22.58 -2.64
C CYS A 208 -8.79 -21.10 -2.38
N ILE A 209 -7.59 -20.70 -2.71
CA ILE A 209 -7.08 -19.33 -2.56
C ILE A 209 -6.81 -18.78 -3.95
N VAL A 210 -7.59 -17.79 -4.40
CA VAL A 210 -7.43 -17.16 -5.71
C VAL A 210 -6.71 -15.81 -5.51
N LEU A 211 -5.49 -15.70 -6.01
CA LEU A 211 -4.61 -14.52 -5.89
C LEU A 211 -4.60 -13.78 -7.22
N VAL A 212 -5.14 -12.57 -7.28
CA VAL A 212 -5.29 -11.77 -8.50
C VAL A 212 -4.37 -10.57 -8.47
N GLY A 213 -3.39 -10.50 -9.38
CA GLY A 213 -2.42 -9.41 -9.41
C GLY A 213 -1.72 -9.21 -8.06
N SER A 214 -1.37 -10.33 -7.40
CA SER A 214 -0.94 -10.37 -6.00
C SER A 214 0.30 -11.23 -5.81
N ASN A 215 1.48 -10.62 -5.81
CA ASN A 215 2.73 -11.32 -5.52
C ASN A 215 3.03 -11.32 -4.02
N LEU A 216 2.35 -12.17 -3.25
CA LEU A 216 2.43 -12.24 -1.78
C LEU A 216 3.82 -12.59 -1.28
N CYS A 217 4.53 -13.52 -1.94
CA CYS A 217 5.89 -13.94 -1.57
C CYS A 217 6.83 -12.73 -1.42
N ILE A 218 6.64 -11.71 -2.26
CA ILE A 218 7.49 -10.52 -2.30
C ILE A 218 6.88 -9.36 -1.52
N ALA A 219 5.60 -9.08 -1.75
CA ALA A 219 4.95 -7.90 -1.17
C ALA A 219 4.64 -8.06 0.33
N HIS A 220 4.14 -9.22 0.71
CA HIS A 220 3.67 -9.52 2.07
C HIS A 220 4.14 -10.92 2.52
N PRO A 221 5.44 -11.16 2.70
CA PRO A 221 5.97 -12.50 2.96
C PRO A 221 5.31 -13.21 4.15
N ILE A 222 4.94 -12.48 5.20
CA ILE A 222 4.30 -13.07 6.38
C ILE A 222 2.85 -13.52 6.09
N MET A 223 2.14 -12.86 5.18
CA MET A 223 0.84 -13.36 4.72
C MET A 223 1.01 -14.63 3.88
N TRP A 224 2.07 -14.71 3.06
CA TRP A 224 2.43 -15.93 2.34
C TRP A 224 2.74 -17.08 3.30
N GLU A 225 3.46 -16.84 4.38
CA GLU A 225 3.68 -17.85 5.44
C GLU A 225 2.37 -18.35 6.07
N ARG A 226 1.32 -17.49 6.16
CA ARG A 226 -0.02 -17.91 6.60
C ARG A 226 -0.67 -18.84 5.57
N VAL A 227 -0.51 -18.59 4.26
CA VAL A 227 -0.93 -19.53 3.20
C VAL A 227 -0.24 -20.88 3.36
N MET A 228 1.08 -20.89 3.59
CA MET A 228 1.87 -22.13 3.78
C MET A 228 1.52 -22.89 5.07
N LYS A 229 0.91 -22.23 6.04
CA LYS A 229 0.38 -22.90 7.27
C LYS A 229 -0.98 -23.56 7.06
N ASN A 230 -1.62 -23.38 5.92
CA ASN A 230 -2.92 -23.99 5.63
C ASN A 230 -2.78 -25.51 5.54
N ARG A 231 -3.47 -26.24 6.43
CA ARG A 231 -3.42 -27.71 6.52
C ARG A 231 -4.47 -28.41 5.65
N ASN A 232 -5.32 -27.65 4.96
CA ASN A 232 -6.38 -28.19 4.12
C ASN A 232 -5.88 -28.55 2.71
N ALA A 233 -4.57 -28.45 2.43
CA ALA A 233 -3.98 -28.62 1.10
C ALA A 233 -4.77 -27.80 0.04
N PRO A 234 -4.83 -26.46 0.18
CA PRO A 234 -5.66 -25.64 -0.67
C PRO A 234 -5.17 -25.62 -2.12
N GLU A 235 -6.11 -25.48 -3.05
CA GLU A 235 -5.73 -25.04 -4.39
C GLU A 235 -5.27 -23.58 -4.32
N ILE A 236 -4.10 -23.30 -4.84
CA ILE A 236 -3.55 -21.94 -4.93
C ILE A 236 -3.58 -21.51 -6.39
N VAL A 237 -4.54 -20.67 -6.72
CA VAL A 237 -4.71 -20.13 -8.08
C VAL A 237 -4.11 -18.73 -8.14
N VAL A 238 -3.25 -18.48 -9.12
CA VAL A 238 -2.69 -17.14 -9.37
C VAL A 238 -3.12 -16.65 -10.75
N VAL A 239 -3.74 -15.49 -10.79
CA VAL A 239 -4.07 -14.75 -12.02
C VAL A 239 -3.12 -13.56 -12.10
N ASP A 240 -2.09 -13.66 -12.94
CA ASP A 240 -1.06 -12.63 -13.11
C ASP A 240 -0.43 -12.76 -14.50
N PRO A 241 -0.23 -11.68 -15.26
CA PRO A 241 0.43 -11.75 -16.57
C PRO A 241 1.91 -12.17 -16.50
N ARG A 242 2.53 -12.05 -15.34
CA ARG A 242 3.90 -12.46 -15.07
C ARG A 242 3.92 -13.73 -14.21
N ARG A 243 4.80 -14.67 -14.52
CA ARG A 243 5.06 -15.82 -13.66
C ARG A 243 5.89 -15.39 -12.46
N THR A 244 5.21 -14.78 -11.49
CA THR A 244 5.79 -14.26 -10.26
C THR A 244 6.27 -15.36 -9.32
N GLU A 245 7.00 -15.00 -8.26
CA GLU A 245 7.44 -15.93 -7.21
C GLU A 245 6.23 -16.64 -6.56
N THR A 246 5.12 -15.93 -6.40
CA THR A 246 3.85 -16.53 -5.93
C THR A 246 3.27 -17.49 -6.97
N ALA A 247 3.34 -17.14 -8.25
CA ALA A 247 2.85 -18.00 -9.34
C ALA A 247 3.69 -19.28 -9.51
N VAL A 248 4.99 -19.24 -9.20
CA VAL A 248 5.86 -20.43 -9.21
C VAL A 248 5.40 -21.47 -8.16
N SER A 249 4.83 -21.01 -7.06
CA SER A 249 4.34 -21.86 -5.96
C SER A 249 2.85 -22.21 -6.08
N ALA A 250 2.16 -21.75 -7.13
CA ALA A 250 0.74 -21.98 -7.35
C ALA A 250 0.46 -23.40 -7.88
N THR A 251 -0.72 -23.95 -7.55
CA THR A 251 -1.24 -25.20 -8.17
C THR A 251 -1.79 -24.90 -9.58
N LEU A 252 -2.26 -23.67 -9.83
CA LEU A 252 -2.73 -23.20 -11.12
C LEU A 252 -2.30 -21.75 -11.36
N HIS A 253 -1.55 -21.49 -12.43
CA HIS A 253 -1.23 -20.13 -12.87
C HIS A 253 -1.97 -19.81 -14.17
N LEU A 254 -2.78 -18.77 -14.13
CA LEU A 254 -3.46 -18.21 -15.29
C LEU A 254 -2.71 -16.97 -15.75
N GLN A 255 -1.87 -17.13 -16.77
CA GLN A 255 -1.07 -16.03 -17.35
C GLN A 255 -1.91 -15.24 -18.36
N ALA A 256 -2.95 -14.56 -17.87
CA ALA A 256 -3.83 -13.75 -18.71
C ALA A 256 -3.08 -12.58 -19.36
N ARG A 257 -3.52 -12.16 -20.53
CA ARG A 257 -3.03 -10.92 -21.14
C ARG A 257 -3.24 -9.76 -20.17
N PRO A 258 -2.28 -8.84 -20.04
CA PRO A 258 -2.43 -7.69 -19.14
C PRO A 258 -3.69 -6.90 -19.46
N LYS A 259 -4.40 -6.46 -18.42
CA LYS A 259 -5.63 -5.64 -18.51
C LYS A 259 -6.87 -6.35 -19.04
N THR A 260 -6.89 -7.67 -19.07
CA THR A 260 -8.07 -8.47 -19.40
C THR A 260 -8.74 -9.12 -18.19
N ASP A 261 -8.29 -8.78 -16.98
CA ASP A 261 -8.81 -9.34 -15.72
C ASP A 261 -10.33 -9.16 -15.60
N LEU A 262 -10.86 -7.97 -15.94
CA LEU A 262 -12.30 -7.68 -15.86
C LEU A 262 -13.11 -8.60 -16.75
N VAL A 263 -12.66 -8.82 -17.99
CA VAL A 263 -13.29 -9.73 -18.96
C VAL A 263 -13.26 -11.17 -18.47
N LEU A 264 -12.12 -11.62 -17.90
CA LEU A 264 -12.00 -12.95 -17.31
C LEU A 264 -13.05 -13.17 -16.20
N PHE A 265 -13.17 -12.23 -15.27
CA PHE A 265 -14.10 -12.38 -14.14
C PHE A 265 -15.58 -12.28 -14.56
N TYR A 266 -15.92 -11.48 -15.58
CA TYR A 266 -17.25 -11.49 -16.18
C TYR A 266 -17.53 -12.81 -16.91
N GLY A 267 -16.55 -13.36 -17.63
CA GLY A 267 -16.66 -14.67 -18.27
C GLY A 267 -16.87 -15.81 -17.28
N LEU A 268 -16.13 -15.80 -16.17
CA LEU A 268 -16.31 -16.77 -15.08
C LEU A 268 -17.73 -16.67 -14.50
N ALA A 269 -18.22 -15.45 -14.23
CA ALA A 269 -19.55 -15.25 -13.73
C ALA A 269 -20.63 -15.74 -14.71
N ASN A 270 -20.48 -15.46 -16.01
CA ASN A 270 -21.39 -15.98 -17.04
C ASN A 270 -21.42 -17.50 -17.07
N LEU A 271 -20.23 -18.14 -17.12
CA LEU A 271 -20.11 -19.59 -17.15
C LEU A 271 -20.74 -20.26 -15.91
N MET A 272 -20.57 -19.67 -14.73
CA MET A 272 -21.17 -20.17 -13.49
C MET A 272 -22.69 -20.03 -13.49
N ILE A 273 -23.23 -18.94 -14.03
CA ILE A 273 -24.67 -18.73 -14.17
C ILE A 273 -25.26 -19.73 -15.18
N GLU A 274 -24.63 -19.93 -16.35
CA GLU A 274 -25.06 -20.87 -17.38
C GLU A 274 -25.10 -22.33 -16.87
N ARG A 275 -24.13 -22.70 -16.03
CA ARG A 275 -24.06 -24.05 -15.44
C ARG A 275 -24.90 -24.22 -14.17
N GLY A 276 -25.57 -23.19 -13.69
CA GLY A 276 -26.37 -23.21 -12.46
C GLY A 276 -25.53 -23.32 -11.19
N TRP A 277 -24.27 -22.88 -11.24
CA TRP A 277 -23.32 -22.90 -10.10
C TRP A 277 -23.40 -21.65 -9.24
N VAL A 278 -24.62 -21.20 -8.97
CA VAL A 278 -24.94 -20.01 -8.19
C VAL A 278 -25.55 -20.42 -6.85
N ASP A 279 -25.10 -19.84 -5.78
CA ASP A 279 -25.77 -19.95 -4.48
C ASP A 279 -27.03 -19.07 -4.47
N ARG A 280 -28.13 -19.61 -5.02
CA ARG A 280 -29.40 -18.89 -5.16
C ARG A 280 -29.92 -18.41 -3.82
N SER A 281 -29.81 -19.21 -2.78
CA SER A 281 -30.28 -18.87 -1.44
C SER A 281 -29.58 -17.64 -0.87
N PHE A 282 -28.26 -17.58 -1.01
CA PHE A 282 -27.49 -16.43 -0.59
C PHE A 282 -27.81 -15.19 -1.43
N VAL A 283 -27.83 -15.33 -2.75
CA VAL A 283 -28.10 -14.23 -3.68
C VAL A 283 -29.46 -13.59 -3.40
N GLU A 284 -30.52 -14.38 -3.26
CA GLU A 284 -31.87 -13.90 -3.01
C GLU A 284 -32.01 -13.24 -1.63
N ALA A 285 -31.40 -13.81 -0.60
CA ALA A 285 -31.52 -13.30 0.77
C ALA A 285 -30.67 -12.05 1.03
N HIS A 286 -29.45 -11.95 0.47
CA HIS A 286 -28.43 -11.03 0.92
C HIS A 286 -27.94 -10.04 -0.14
N THR A 287 -28.42 -10.11 -1.37
CA THR A 287 -27.94 -9.24 -2.46
C THR A 287 -29.06 -8.52 -3.21
N SER A 288 -28.69 -7.52 -4.01
CA SER A 288 -29.57 -6.83 -4.95
C SER A 288 -28.86 -6.63 -6.30
N GLY A 289 -29.65 -6.55 -7.39
CA GLY A 289 -29.13 -6.30 -8.74
C GLY A 289 -28.65 -7.55 -9.49
N PHE A 290 -28.92 -8.77 -8.99
CA PHE A 290 -28.45 -10.02 -9.61
C PHE A 290 -29.01 -10.22 -11.02
N ASP A 291 -30.32 -10.00 -11.28
CA ASP A 291 -30.90 -10.25 -12.59
C ASP A 291 -30.33 -9.34 -13.68
N ASP A 292 -30.05 -8.09 -13.35
CA ASP A 292 -29.41 -7.15 -14.26
C ASP A 292 -27.95 -7.57 -14.54
N TYR A 293 -27.23 -8.00 -13.49
CA TYR A 293 -25.89 -8.54 -13.63
C TYR A 293 -25.85 -9.81 -14.50
N ALA A 294 -26.77 -10.74 -14.27
CA ALA A 294 -26.86 -11.96 -15.04
C ALA A 294 -27.15 -11.69 -16.53
N ARG A 295 -28.04 -10.72 -16.84
CA ARG A 295 -28.26 -10.28 -18.23
C ARG A 295 -27.01 -9.64 -18.84
N PHE A 296 -26.32 -8.82 -18.05
CA PHE A 296 -25.13 -8.11 -18.50
C PHE A 296 -23.98 -9.06 -18.89
N VAL A 297 -23.71 -10.09 -18.07
CA VAL A 297 -22.54 -10.98 -18.30
C VAL A 297 -22.75 -11.99 -19.41
N ARG A 298 -23.95 -12.22 -19.90
CA ARG A 298 -24.24 -13.19 -21.02
C ARG A 298 -23.41 -12.97 -22.26
N ARG A 299 -22.97 -11.74 -22.55
CA ARG A 299 -22.14 -11.42 -23.71
C ARG A 299 -20.68 -11.85 -23.58
N PHE A 300 -20.24 -12.23 -22.37
CA PHE A 300 -18.90 -12.71 -22.11
C PHE A 300 -18.85 -14.24 -22.18
N GLY A 301 -19.09 -14.77 -23.39
CA GLY A 301 -19.06 -16.20 -23.66
C GLY A 301 -17.63 -16.78 -23.56
N LEU A 302 -17.52 -18.04 -23.17
CA LEU A 302 -16.24 -18.72 -22.87
C LEU A 302 -15.19 -18.53 -23.95
N LEU A 303 -15.54 -18.77 -25.24
CA LEU A 303 -14.58 -18.67 -26.37
C LEU A 303 -14.12 -17.24 -26.62
N SER A 304 -15.01 -16.25 -26.48
CA SER A 304 -14.65 -14.84 -26.61
C SER A 304 -13.71 -14.42 -25.49
N VAL A 305 -14.00 -14.84 -24.26
CA VAL A 305 -13.14 -14.55 -23.10
C VAL A 305 -11.77 -15.23 -23.24
N ALA A 306 -11.71 -16.49 -23.69
CA ALA A 306 -10.46 -17.19 -23.96
C ALA A 306 -9.62 -16.44 -24.99
N TYR A 307 -10.23 -16.01 -26.10
CA TYR A 307 -9.56 -15.22 -27.14
C TYR A 307 -9.02 -13.89 -26.59
N GLU A 308 -9.82 -13.13 -25.84
CA GLU A 308 -9.42 -11.82 -25.33
C GLU A 308 -8.35 -11.91 -24.23
N THR A 309 -8.49 -12.88 -23.33
CA THR A 309 -7.54 -13.09 -22.23
C THR A 309 -6.27 -13.82 -22.65
N GLY A 310 -6.29 -14.49 -23.80
CA GLY A 310 -5.19 -15.36 -24.25
C GLY A 310 -5.04 -16.63 -23.44
N LEU A 311 -6.03 -17.00 -22.64
CA LEU A 311 -6.10 -18.25 -21.88
C LEU A 311 -6.79 -19.34 -22.71
N GLU A 312 -6.41 -20.59 -22.46
CA GLU A 312 -7.16 -21.71 -23.01
C GLU A 312 -8.55 -21.81 -22.35
N ALA A 313 -9.59 -22.13 -23.14
CA ALA A 313 -10.95 -22.27 -22.61
C ALA A 313 -11.02 -23.27 -21.45
N GLN A 314 -10.27 -24.37 -21.52
CA GLN A 314 -10.19 -25.38 -20.47
C GLN A 314 -9.62 -24.82 -19.15
N GLN A 315 -8.70 -23.87 -19.20
CA GLN A 315 -8.16 -23.21 -17.98
C GLN A 315 -9.23 -22.38 -17.28
N ILE A 316 -10.05 -21.67 -18.06
CA ILE A 316 -11.17 -20.86 -17.53
C ILE A 316 -12.24 -21.77 -16.94
N GLU A 317 -12.60 -22.85 -17.64
CA GLU A 317 -13.55 -23.86 -17.14
C GLU A 317 -13.04 -24.51 -15.85
N HIS A 318 -11.76 -24.89 -15.83
CA HIS A 318 -11.14 -25.50 -14.64
C HIS A 318 -11.18 -24.58 -13.43
N LEU A 319 -10.89 -23.27 -13.60
CA LEU A 319 -11.04 -22.30 -12.51
C LEU A 319 -12.49 -22.19 -12.03
N ALA A 320 -13.46 -22.11 -12.95
CA ALA A 320 -14.87 -22.09 -12.58
C ALA A 320 -15.30 -23.34 -11.80
N GLU A 321 -14.82 -24.54 -12.22
CA GLU A 321 -15.05 -25.79 -11.49
C GLU A 321 -14.44 -25.80 -10.09
N LEU A 322 -13.19 -25.32 -9.94
CA LEU A 322 -12.56 -25.19 -8.63
C LEU A 322 -13.38 -24.30 -7.70
N ILE A 323 -13.82 -23.14 -8.17
CA ILE A 323 -14.67 -22.24 -7.39
C ILE A 323 -16.00 -22.91 -6.99
N HIS A 324 -16.61 -23.66 -7.90
CA HIS A 324 -17.87 -24.37 -7.62
C HIS A 324 -17.71 -25.54 -6.64
N ARG A 325 -16.68 -26.38 -6.82
CA ARG A 325 -16.53 -27.62 -6.04
C ARG A 325 -15.97 -27.40 -4.63
N LYS A 326 -15.17 -26.35 -4.43
CA LYS A 326 -14.55 -26.07 -3.14
C LYS A 326 -15.53 -25.35 -2.21
N LYS A 327 -15.54 -25.73 -0.94
CA LYS A 327 -16.50 -25.19 0.04
C LYS A 327 -16.14 -23.81 0.56
N ARG A 328 -14.84 -23.50 0.57
CA ARG A 328 -14.27 -22.27 1.12
C ARG A 328 -13.31 -21.68 0.11
N VAL A 329 -13.82 -20.76 -0.71
CA VAL A 329 -13.02 -20.02 -1.71
C VAL A 329 -12.81 -18.61 -1.23
N SER A 330 -11.54 -18.19 -1.16
CA SER A 330 -11.17 -16.81 -0.87
C SER A 330 -10.48 -16.16 -2.05
N PHE A 331 -10.91 -14.97 -2.41
CA PHE A 331 -10.34 -14.16 -3.48
C PHE A 331 -9.51 -13.03 -2.86
N TRP A 332 -8.26 -12.89 -3.30
CA TRP A 332 -7.34 -11.91 -2.76
C TRP A 332 -6.69 -11.11 -3.88
N TRP A 333 -6.68 -9.79 -3.75
CA TRP A 333 -6.00 -8.96 -4.72
C TRP A 333 -5.16 -7.86 -4.07
N THR A 334 -4.19 -7.35 -4.83
CA THR A 334 -3.34 -6.23 -4.44
C THR A 334 -3.21 -5.21 -5.57
N MET A 335 -2.02 -4.65 -5.77
CA MET A 335 -1.77 -3.55 -6.70
C MET A 335 -1.94 -3.92 -8.17
N GLY A 336 -1.87 -5.19 -8.55
CA GLY A 336 -2.13 -5.62 -9.93
C GLY A 336 -3.54 -5.22 -10.39
N VAL A 337 -4.53 -5.39 -9.51
CA VAL A 337 -5.92 -4.95 -9.71
C VAL A 337 -6.08 -3.46 -9.41
N ASN A 338 -5.61 -3.02 -8.22
CA ASN A 338 -5.90 -1.66 -7.74
C ASN A 338 -5.29 -0.56 -8.63
N GLN A 339 -4.10 -0.76 -9.18
CA GLN A 339 -3.39 0.23 -10.01
C GLN A 339 -3.68 0.02 -11.51
N SER A 340 -4.95 -0.12 -11.87
CA SER A 340 -5.44 -0.27 -13.24
C SER A 340 -6.42 0.84 -13.62
N HIS A 341 -6.53 1.12 -14.91
CA HIS A 341 -7.44 2.12 -15.49
C HIS A 341 -8.94 1.81 -15.25
N GLU A 342 -9.28 0.57 -14.93
CA GLU A 342 -10.62 0.08 -14.59
C GLU A 342 -10.59 -0.78 -13.30
N GLY A 343 -9.68 -0.43 -12.38
CA GLY A 343 -9.42 -1.21 -11.18
C GLY A 343 -10.64 -1.39 -10.29
N VAL A 344 -11.50 -0.36 -10.14
CA VAL A 344 -12.73 -0.45 -9.34
C VAL A 344 -13.67 -1.54 -9.88
N ARG A 345 -13.89 -1.57 -11.19
CA ARG A 345 -14.78 -2.56 -11.82
C ARG A 345 -14.19 -3.96 -11.77
N THR A 346 -12.86 -4.10 -11.91
CA THR A 346 -12.17 -5.39 -11.73
C THR A 346 -12.32 -5.90 -10.28
N ALA A 347 -12.11 -5.05 -9.29
CA ALA A 347 -12.33 -5.41 -7.89
C ALA A 347 -13.78 -5.82 -7.61
N GLN A 348 -14.75 -5.11 -8.20
CA GLN A 348 -16.17 -5.45 -8.09
C GLN A 348 -16.56 -6.74 -8.82
N ALA A 349 -15.94 -7.05 -9.95
CA ALA A 349 -16.13 -8.33 -10.61
C ALA A 349 -15.65 -9.51 -9.72
N ILE A 350 -14.55 -9.34 -8.98
CA ILE A 350 -14.10 -10.30 -7.96
C ILE A 350 -15.10 -10.39 -6.81
N ILE A 351 -15.60 -9.26 -6.30
CA ILE A 351 -16.64 -9.20 -5.26
C ILE A 351 -17.92 -9.91 -5.74
N ASN A 352 -18.34 -9.67 -6.98
CA ASN A 352 -19.51 -10.27 -7.57
C ASN A 352 -19.41 -11.81 -7.63
N LEU A 353 -18.22 -12.37 -7.93
CA LEU A 353 -18.01 -13.82 -7.86
C LEU A 353 -18.14 -14.37 -6.43
N ALA A 354 -17.62 -13.66 -5.44
CA ALA A 354 -17.76 -14.06 -4.04
C ALA A 354 -19.24 -14.03 -3.61
N LEU A 355 -19.99 -13.00 -4.01
CA LEU A 355 -21.45 -12.89 -3.75
C LEU A 355 -22.23 -13.98 -4.49
N LEU A 356 -21.93 -14.22 -5.76
CA LEU A 356 -22.58 -15.21 -6.60
C LEU A 356 -22.51 -16.63 -6.02
N THR A 357 -21.41 -16.93 -5.33
CA THR A 357 -21.11 -18.26 -4.81
C THR A 357 -21.25 -18.39 -3.30
N GLY A 358 -21.77 -17.35 -2.62
CA GLY A 358 -21.89 -17.32 -1.16
C GLY A 358 -20.54 -17.43 -0.42
N ASN A 359 -19.42 -17.12 -1.10
CA ASN A 359 -18.09 -17.16 -0.52
C ASN A 359 -17.72 -15.84 0.17
N ILE A 360 -18.51 -15.46 1.16
CA ILE A 360 -18.31 -14.27 1.99
C ILE A 360 -18.89 -14.50 3.39
N GLY A 361 -18.31 -13.87 4.40
CA GLY A 361 -18.81 -13.93 5.78
C GLY A 361 -18.53 -15.24 6.52
N ARG A 362 -17.98 -16.26 5.87
CA ARG A 362 -17.66 -17.56 6.44
C ARG A 362 -16.14 -17.76 6.56
N PRO A 363 -15.64 -18.58 7.51
CA PRO A 363 -14.23 -18.91 7.62
C PRO A 363 -13.63 -19.41 6.30
N GLY A 364 -12.46 -18.89 5.93
CA GLY A 364 -11.76 -19.26 4.70
C GLY A 364 -12.38 -18.73 3.40
N THR A 365 -13.26 -17.72 3.47
CA THR A 365 -13.91 -17.13 2.30
C THR A 365 -13.69 -15.60 2.24
N GLY A 366 -14.16 -14.95 1.20
CA GLY A 366 -14.20 -13.50 1.07
C GLY A 366 -13.63 -12.96 -0.22
N ALA A 367 -13.98 -11.70 -0.49
CA ALA A 367 -13.38 -10.87 -1.53
C ALA A 367 -12.46 -9.84 -0.85
N ASN A 368 -11.16 -10.11 -0.84
CA ASN A 368 -10.21 -9.64 0.15
C ASN A 368 -9.13 -8.76 -0.50
N SER A 369 -9.22 -7.44 -0.35
CA SER A 369 -8.17 -6.52 -0.78
C SER A 369 -7.08 -6.39 0.29
N ILE A 370 -5.83 -6.67 -0.08
CA ILE A 370 -4.68 -6.47 0.79
C ILE A 370 -4.08 -5.10 0.50
N THR A 371 -4.01 -4.26 1.52
CA THR A 371 -3.39 -2.93 1.40
C THR A 371 -1.86 -3.00 1.47
N GLY A 372 -1.17 -1.92 1.07
CA GLY A 372 0.30 -1.85 1.10
C GLY A 372 0.86 -1.25 2.38
N GLN A 373 0.54 0.00 2.67
CA GLN A 373 1.17 0.80 3.73
C GLN A 373 0.72 0.36 5.13
N CYS A 374 1.60 0.51 6.13
CA CYS A 374 1.40 -0.01 7.48
C CYS A 374 0.13 0.51 8.18
N ASN A 375 -0.31 1.71 7.86
CA ASN A 375 -1.51 2.33 8.41
C ASN A 375 -2.47 2.86 7.32
N ALA A 376 -2.51 2.18 6.16
CA ALA A 376 -3.40 2.60 5.09
C ALA A 376 -4.89 2.54 5.50
N MET A 377 -5.26 1.59 6.38
CA MET A 377 -6.62 1.50 6.89
C MET A 377 -6.96 2.68 7.82
N GLY A 378 -6.03 3.08 8.70
CA GLY A 378 -6.18 4.29 9.53
C GLY A 378 -6.33 5.55 8.68
N SER A 379 -5.53 5.68 7.61
CA SER A 379 -5.66 6.77 6.64
C SER A 379 -7.04 6.82 5.98
N ARG A 380 -7.58 5.67 5.57
CA ARG A 380 -8.90 5.58 4.91
C ARG A 380 -10.05 6.04 5.80
N LEU A 381 -9.95 5.79 7.10
CA LEU A 381 -11.01 6.08 8.07
C LEU A 381 -10.84 7.45 8.75
N PHE A 382 -9.58 7.85 9.02
CA PHE A 382 -9.33 8.96 9.95
C PHE A 382 -8.45 10.09 9.40
N SER A 383 -7.94 10.01 8.15
CA SER A 383 -7.08 11.08 7.62
C SER A 383 -7.81 12.40 7.30
N ASN A 384 -9.14 12.40 7.31
CA ASN A 384 -9.94 13.58 6.97
C ASN A 384 -9.59 14.19 5.59
N THR A 385 -9.20 13.35 4.63
CA THR A 385 -8.86 13.78 3.27
C THR A 385 -10.10 13.87 2.38
N THR A 386 -10.49 12.78 1.74
CA THR A 386 -11.69 12.70 0.89
C THR A 386 -12.92 12.19 1.64
N ASN A 387 -12.75 11.61 2.83
CA ASN A 387 -13.82 11.27 3.77
C ASN A 387 -13.67 12.12 5.03
N LEU A 388 -14.76 12.44 5.68
CA LEU A 388 -14.77 13.04 7.00
C LEU A 388 -14.33 12.00 8.06
N LEU A 389 -13.73 12.42 9.15
CA LEU A 389 -13.19 11.59 10.23
C LEU A 389 -14.15 10.46 10.65
N GLY A 390 -13.61 9.23 10.86
CA GLY A 390 -14.39 8.08 11.29
C GLY A 390 -15.23 7.43 10.20
N GLY A 391 -14.89 7.67 8.93
CA GLY A 391 -15.63 7.12 7.79
C GLY A 391 -16.93 7.88 7.49
N HIS A 392 -17.14 9.04 8.09
CA HIS A 392 -18.25 9.93 7.83
C HIS A 392 -18.13 10.61 6.45
N ASP A 393 -19.21 11.26 6.00
CA ASP A 393 -19.26 11.97 4.72
C ASP A 393 -19.38 13.50 4.97
N PHE A 394 -18.58 14.29 4.26
CA PHE A 394 -18.66 15.74 4.27
C PHE A 394 -20.00 16.27 3.73
N ALA A 395 -20.62 15.59 2.79
CA ALA A 395 -21.89 16.01 2.20
C ALA A 395 -23.09 15.78 3.12
N ASP A 396 -22.98 14.84 4.07
CA ASP A 396 -24.06 14.50 4.99
C ASP A 396 -24.11 15.48 6.19
N PRO A 397 -25.20 16.26 6.37
CA PRO A 397 -25.30 17.21 7.47
C PRO A 397 -25.33 16.54 8.85
N LEU A 398 -25.90 15.33 8.98
CA LEU A 398 -25.91 14.60 10.25
C LEU A 398 -24.52 14.13 10.65
N HIS A 399 -23.72 13.71 9.66
CA HIS A 399 -22.32 13.38 9.88
C HIS A 399 -21.51 14.58 10.32
N ARG A 400 -21.68 15.73 9.67
CA ARG A 400 -21.00 16.97 10.09
C ARG A 400 -21.38 17.41 11.51
N SER A 401 -22.68 17.39 11.82
CA SER A 401 -23.17 17.75 13.16
C SER A 401 -22.61 16.82 14.24
N LYS A 402 -22.58 15.50 13.99
CA LYS A 402 -21.98 14.52 14.90
C LYS A 402 -20.49 14.83 15.11
N VAL A 403 -19.73 15.03 14.02
CA VAL A 403 -18.29 15.29 14.11
C VAL A 403 -18.04 16.61 14.82
N ALA A 404 -18.78 17.69 14.51
CA ALA A 404 -18.69 18.97 15.19
C ALA A 404 -18.93 18.85 16.70
N GLY A 405 -19.98 18.09 17.08
CA GLY A 405 -20.32 17.84 18.49
C GLY A 405 -19.23 17.07 19.25
N VAL A 406 -18.66 16.00 18.65
CA VAL A 406 -17.57 15.22 19.27
C VAL A 406 -16.29 16.05 19.40
N LEU A 407 -15.97 16.86 18.39
CA LEU A 407 -14.78 17.71 18.39
C LEU A 407 -14.95 19.01 19.20
N GLU A 408 -16.19 19.38 19.55
CA GLU A 408 -16.55 20.65 20.20
C GLU A 408 -16.10 21.88 19.38
N ILE A 409 -16.32 21.82 18.06
CA ILE A 409 -16.02 22.92 17.14
C ILE A 409 -17.30 23.41 16.45
N PRO A 410 -17.33 24.68 15.98
CA PRO A 410 -18.44 25.17 15.16
C PRO A 410 -18.61 24.33 13.89
N GLU A 411 -19.85 23.93 13.53
CA GLU A 411 -20.14 23.08 12.37
C GLU A 411 -19.72 23.73 11.04
N ASP A 412 -19.78 25.06 10.96
CA ASP A 412 -19.37 25.86 9.80
C ASP A 412 -17.86 25.74 9.48
N ARG A 413 -17.05 25.27 10.42
CA ARG A 413 -15.64 24.93 10.18
C ARG A 413 -15.46 23.65 9.37
N ILE A 414 -16.46 22.78 9.32
CA ILE A 414 -16.41 21.54 8.56
C ILE A 414 -16.88 21.80 7.13
N PRO A 415 -16.04 21.55 6.10
CA PRO A 415 -16.47 21.70 4.71
C PRO A 415 -17.70 20.84 4.39
N THR A 416 -18.58 21.36 3.52
CA THR A 416 -19.78 20.63 3.07
C THR A 416 -19.52 19.66 1.92
N GLN A 417 -18.28 19.67 1.40
CA GLN A 417 -17.84 18.79 0.31
C GLN A 417 -16.39 18.32 0.54
N ALA A 418 -16.07 17.16 0.01
CA ALA A 418 -14.70 16.66 -0.01
C ALA A 418 -13.77 17.59 -0.81
N GLY A 419 -12.49 17.66 -0.39
CA GLY A 419 -11.46 18.34 -1.16
C GLY A 419 -11.09 17.59 -2.43
N TRP A 420 -10.19 18.17 -3.23
CA TRP A 420 -9.67 17.53 -4.43
C TRP A 420 -8.88 16.26 -4.11
N THR A 421 -8.96 15.30 -5.03
CA THR A 421 -8.13 14.10 -5.06
C THR A 421 -6.70 14.45 -5.46
N TYR A 422 -5.77 13.56 -5.21
CA TYR A 422 -4.34 13.77 -5.43
C TYR A 422 -4.01 14.25 -6.87
N ASP A 423 -4.59 13.60 -7.88
CA ASP A 423 -4.46 13.97 -9.29
C ASP A 423 -5.00 15.38 -9.58
N ARG A 424 -6.14 15.74 -8.96
CA ARG A 424 -6.73 17.06 -9.10
C ARG A 424 -5.92 18.15 -8.41
N ILE A 425 -5.23 17.81 -7.31
CA ILE A 425 -4.26 18.74 -6.67
C ILE A 425 -3.07 18.97 -7.61
N VAL A 426 -2.56 17.92 -8.26
CA VAL A 426 -1.47 18.03 -9.24
C VAL A 426 -1.90 18.87 -10.44
N ASP A 427 -3.11 18.66 -10.97
CA ASP A 427 -3.68 19.50 -12.02
C ASP A 427 -3.83 20.95 -11.55
N GLY A 428 -4.25 21.17 -10.31
CA GLY A 428 -4.37 22.50 -9.71
C GLY A 428 -3.03 23.24 -9.63
N ILE A 429 -1.91 22.52 -9.37
CA ILE A 429 -0.55 23.11 -9.45
C ILE A 429 -0.26 23.53 -10.90
N ARG A 430 -0.52 22.66 -11.87
CA ARG A 430 -0.30 22.92 -13.31
C ARG A 430 -1.11 24.11 -13.81
N GLU A 431 -2.32 24.28 -13.31
CA GLU A 431 -3.23 25.38 -13.63
C GLU A 431 -2.92 26.68 -12.84
N GLY A 432 -1.92 26.68 -11.95
CA GLY A 432 -1.60 27.80 -11.07
C GLY A 432 -2.64 28.10 -9.99
N LYS A 433 -3.58 27.18 -9.76
CA LYS A 433 -4.62 27.29 -8.71
C LYS A 433 -4.10 26.89 -7.34
N ILE A 434 -3.23 25.90 -7.27
CA ILE A 434 -2.47 25.51 -6.08
C ILE A 434 -1.09 26.14 -6.17
N ARG A 435 -0.78 27.01 -5.24
CA ARG A 435 0.46 27.78 -5.17
C ARG A 435 1.29 27.43 -3.94
N GLY A 436 0.66 26.96 -2.88
CA GLY A 436 1.31 26.46 -1.67
C GLY A 436 1.04 24.98 -1.48
N LEU A 437 2.09 24.20 -1.16
CA LEU A 437 1.96 22.75 -0.95
C LEU A 437 2.70 22.30 0.31
N TRP A 438 2.02 21.53 1.17
CA TRP A 438 2.61 20.85 2.31
C TRP A 438 2.63 19.34 2.05
N VAL A 439 3.83 18.73 1.95
CA VAL A 439 4.04 17.30 1.71
C VAL A 439 4.52 16.65 2.99
N ILE A 440 3.82 15.63 3.47
CA ILE A 440 4.07 14.98 4.76
C ILE A 440 4.39 13.49 4.57
N ALA A 441 5.59 13.08 4.97
CA ALA A 441 6.06 11.70 5.06
C ALA A 441 5.79 10.86 3.79
N THR A 442 5.89 11.48 2.61
CA THR A 442 5.76 10.83 1.30
C THR A 442 6.72 11.47 0.32
N ASN A 443 7.08 10.72 -0.75
CA ASN A 443 8.06 11.16 -1.75
C ASN A 443 7.43 11.18 -3.16
N PRO A 444 6.53 12.13 -3.46
CA PRO A 444 5.83 12.18 -4.74
C PRO A 444 6.73 12.48 -5.94
N ALA A 445 7.83 13.20 -5.76
CA ALA A 445 8.82 13.43 -6.82
C ALA A 445 9.47 12.12 -7.34
N HIS A 446 9.34 11.02 -6.60
CA HIS A 446 9.69 9.67 -7.02
C HIS A 446 8.45 8.85 -7.39
N SER A 447 7.41 8.88 -6.54
CA SER A 447 6.30 7.93 -6.62
C SER A 447 5.21 8.30 -7.60
N TRP A 448 5.08 9.58 -7.98
CA TRP A 448 3.97 9.99 -8.84
C TRP A 448 4.10 9.43 -10.26
N ILE A 449 2.96 9.10 -10.85
CA ILE A 449 2.89 8.70 -12.27
C ILE A 449 3.35 9.87 -13.15
N HIS A 450 4.12 9.60 -14.22
CA HIS A 450 4.76 10.64 -15.03
C HIS A 450 5.61 11.61 -14.18
N GLN A 451 6.52 11.06 -13.39
CA GLN A 451 7.25 11.77 -12.32
C GLN A 451 8.05 12.99 -12.80
N GLN A 452 8.51 13.03 -14.05
CA GLN A 452 9.28 14.18 -14.57
C GLN A 452 8.42 15.45 -14.65
N ASP A 453 7.19 15.31 -15.12
CA ASP A 453 6.21 16.39 -15.12
C ASP A 453 5.95 16.91 -13.70
N PHE A 454 5.72 16.00 -12.75
CA PHE A 454 5.50 16.39 -11.36
C PHE A 454 6.71 17.11 -10.74
N ARG A 455 7.93 16.66 -11.02
CA ARG A 455 9.15 17.34 -10.57
C ARG A 455 9.26 18.77 -11.09
N GLN A 456 8.88 19.00 -12.34
CA GLN A 456 8.82 20.36 -12.92
C GLN A 456 7.76 21.20 -12.24
N LEU A 457 6.58 20.66 -11.97
CA LEU A 457 5.49 21.34 -11.28
C LEU A 457 5.86 21.79 -9.86
N LEU A 458 6.67 21.03 -9.12
CA LEU A 458 7.14 21.45 -7.80
C LEU A 458 7.91 22.78 -7.85
N GLY A 459 8.62 23.07 -8.94
CA GLY A 459 9.34 24.34 -9.15
C GLY A 459 8.46 25.53 -9.50
N THR A 460 7.16 25.33 -9.75
CA THR A 460 6.20 26.41 -10.03
C THR A 460 5.42 26.88 -8.81
N LEU A 461 5.58 26.20 -7.66
CA LEU A 461 4.94 26.58 -6.41
C LEU A 461 5.59 27.82 -5.81
N ASP A 462 4.81 28.68 -5.20
CA ASP A 462 5.32 29.84 -4.44
C ASP A 462 5.93 29.40 -3.12
N PHE A 463 5.47 28.28 -2.54
CA PHE A 463 6.01 27.73 -1.31
C PHE A 463 5.75 26.23 -1.17
N LEU A 464 6.84 25.48 -1.06
CA LEU A 464 6.83 24.02 -0.84
C LEU A 464 7.39 23.70 0.55
N VAL A 465 6.53 23.18 1.43
CA VAL A 465 6.96 22.61 2.72
C VAL A 465 6.99 21.11 2.63
N VAL A 466 8.11 20.50 3.05
CA VAL A 466 8.24 19.04 3.15
C VAL A 466 8.53 18.67 4.60
N GLN A 467 7.73 17.78 5.16
CA GLN A 467 7.90 17.18 6.48
C GLN A 467 8.33 15.73 6.29
N ASP A 468 9.58 15.41 6.57
CA ASP A 468 10.14 14.08 6.31
C ASP A 468 11.19 13.71 7.37
N MET A 469 11.40 12.41 7.55
CA MET A 469 12.47 11.90 8.41
C MET A 469 13.85 11.93 7.73
N TYR A 470 13.93 12.09 6.40
CA TYR A 470 15.16 12.17 5.62
C TYR A 470 15.26 13.47 4.84
N SER A 471 16.47 14.03 4.78
CA SER A 471 16.76 15.29 4.05
C SER A 471 17.13 15.09 2.58
N SER A 472 17.33 13.84 2.15
CA SER A 472 17.86 13.47 0.84
C SER A 472 16.84 12.92 -0.15
N THR A 473 15.56 12.82 0.22
CA THR A 473 14.53 12.36 -0.73
C THR A 473 14.35 13.39 -1.86
N GLU A 474 13.95 12.95 -3.03
CA GLU A 474 13.76 13.82 -4.21
C GLU A 474 12.80 14.98 -3.91
N THR A 475 11.75 14.70 -3.12
CA THR A 475 10.80 15.74 -2.69
C THR A 475 11.42 16.67 -1.64
N ALA A 476 12.17 16.13 -0.66
CA ALA A 476 12.83 16.93 0.37
C ALA A 476 13.91 17.85 -0.24
N LEU A 477 14.59 17.42 -1.29
CA LEU A 477 15.58 18.24 -2.00
C LEU A 477 14.95 19.44 -2.72
N ALA A 478 13.69 19.35 -3.13
CA ALA A 478 12.95 20.44 -3.77
C ALA A 478 12.39 21.46 -2.75
N ALA A 479 12.28 21.12 -1.47
CA ALA A 479 11.62 21.92 -0.46
C ALA A 479 12.21 23.32 -0.26
N ASP A 480 11.34 24.32 -0.06
CA ASP A 480 11.71 25.64 0.48
C ASP A 480 11.88 25.56 1.99
N LEU A 481 11.00 24.84 2.66
CA LEU A 481 11.10 24.54 4.09
C LEU A 481 11.03 23.05 4.34
N LEU A 482 12.10 22.47 4.93
CA LEU A 482 12.12 21.08 5.38
C LEU A 482 11.92 21.02 6.90
N LEU A 483 10.90 20.31 7.36
CA LEU A 483 10.61 20.06 8.76
C LEU A 483 11.05 18.64 9.14
N PRO A 484 12.00 18.48 10.09
CA PRO A 484 12.53 17.18 10.48
C PRO A 484 11.52 16.40 11.32
N ALA A 485 11.10 15.23 10.83
CA ALA A 485 10.10 14.40 11.49
C ALA A 485 10.72 13.15 12.15
N ALA A 486 10.15 12.74 13.27
CA ALA A 486 10.45 11.47 13.94
C ALA A 486 9.92 10.30 13.11
N GLY A 487 10.70 9.22 13.05
CA GLY A 487 10.35 7.99 12.37
C GLY A 487 9.49 7.04 13.23
N TRP A 488 9.12 5.91 12.62
CA TRP A 488 8.56 4.78 13.39
C TRP A 488 9.54 4.38 14.50
N GLY A 489 9.01 4.08 15.69
CA GLY A 489 9.83 3.72 16.86
C GLY A 489 10.41 4.93 17.63
N GLU A 490 10.28 6.15 17.11
CA GLU A 490 10.66 7.41 17.77
C GLU A 490 9.44 8.19 18.28
N LYS A 491 8.23 7.66 18.12
CA LYS A 491 6.93 8.22 18.48
C LYS A 491 5.94 7.12 18.84
N GLU A 492 4.79 7.50 19.39
CA GLU A 492 3.73 6.58 19.76
C GLU A 492 2.42 6.86 19.03
N GLY A 493 1.50 5.91 19.04
CA GLY A 493 0.19 5.98 18.40
C GLY A 493 -0.28 4.61 17.93
N THR A 494 -1.28 4.58 17.04
CA THR A 494 -1.85 3.34 16.52
C THR A 494 -1.67 3.19 15.02
N PHE A 495 -1.50 1.93 14.57
CA PHE A 495 -1.65 1.52 13.18
C PHE A 495 -2.82 0.56 13.04
N ILE A 496 -3.56 0.67 11.94
CA ILE A 496 -4.65 -0.25 11.61
C ILE A 496 -4.22 -1.05 10.38
N ASN A 497 -4.08 -2.37 10.55
CA ASN A 497 -3.60 -3.26 9.50
C ASN A 497 -4.69 -3.68 8.49
N SER A 498 -4.33 -4.49 7.49
CA SER A 498 -5.25 -4.93 6.43
C SER A 498 -6.43 -5.77 6.94
N GLU A 499 -6.28 -6.51 8.04
CA GLU A 499 -7.37 -7.26 8.68
C GLU A 499 -8.13 -6.42 9.73
N ARG A 500 -8.01 -5.09 9.69
CA ARG A 500 -8.71 -4.16 10.59
C ARG A 500 -8.25 -4.22 12.05
N ARG A 501 -7.07 -4.77 12.34
CA ARG A 501 -6.51 -4.83 13.69
C ARG A 501 -5.83 -3.50 14.03
N VAL A 502 -6.31 -2.87 15.10
CA VAL A 502 -5.69 -1.71 15.72
C VAL A 502 -4.53 -2.20 16.58
N GLY A 503 -3.32 -1.77 16.27
CA GLY A 503 -2.12 -2.17 17.01
C GLY A 503 -1.28 -0.95 17.39
N LEU A 504 -0.49 -1.08 18.47
CA LEU A 504 0.21 0.02 19.09
C LEU A 504 1.66 0.13 18.58
N ILE A 505 2.06 1.34 18.17
CA ILE A 505 3.46 1.72 18.01
C ILE A 505 3.92 2.49 19.26
N LYS A 506 5.19 2.31 19.63
CA LYS A 506 5.75 2.91 20.84
C LYS A 506 7.06 3.62 20.54
N LYS A 507 7.37 4.62 21.34
CA LYS A 507 8.65 5.27 21.34
C LYS A 507 9.68 4.36 22.01
N VAL A 508 10.51 3.72 21.20
CA VAL A 508 11.59 2.80 21.63
C VAL A 508 12.97 3.41 21.43
N ARG A 509 13.03 4.62 20.84
CA ARG A 509 14.25 5.36 20.57
C ARG A 509 13.98 6.85 20.57
N ARG A 510 14.99 7.66 20.89
CA ARG A 510 14.92 9.12 20.75
C ARG A 510 15.09 9.52 19.28
N ALA A 511 14.30 10.51 18.85
CA ALA A 511 14.48 11.12 17.54
C ALA A 511 15.82 11.90 17.49
N PRO A 512 16.51 11.95 16.34
CA PRO A 512 17.80 12.62 16.23
C PRO A 512 17.65 14.15 16.22
N GLY A 513 18.62 14.82 16.85
CA GLY A 513 18.68 16.28 16.86
C GLY A 513 17.42 16.95 17.42
N GLN A 514 16.82 17.80 16.62
CA GLN A 514 15.58 18.54 16.94
C GLN A 514 14.33 17.94 16.24
N ALA A 515 14.43 16.74 15.64
CA ALA A 515 13.30 16.10 14.97
C ALA A 515 12.15 15.86 15.96
N LEU A 516 10.93 16.22 15.57
CA LEU A 516 9.71 16.08 16.36
C LEU A 516 8.78 15.03 15.77
N SER A 517 7.92 14.41 16.59
CA SER A 517 6.83 13.60 16.06
C SER A 517 5.90 14.46 15.20
N ASP A 518 5.25 13.84 14.22
CA ASP A 518 4.28 14.53 13.37
C ASP A 518 3.18 15.17 14.22
N PHE A 519 2.78 14.51 15.32
CA PHE A 519 1.86 15.08 16.31
C PHE A 519 2.31 16.47 16.80
N HIS A 520 3.57 16.60 17.25
CA HIS A 520 4.08 17.88 17.76
C HIS A 520 4.21 18.94 16.65
N ILE A 521 4.62 18.54 15.45
CA ILE A 521 4.70 19.46 14.29
C ILE A 521 3.32 20.01 13.96
N PHE A 522 2.28 19.17 13.96
CA PHE A 522 0.90 19.62 13.69
C PHE A 522 0.36 20.52 14.81
N LYS A 523 0.72 20.25 16.07
CA LYS A 523 0.39 21.16 17.20
C LYS A 523 1.07 22.53 17.04
N LEU A 524 2.35 22.56 16.64
CA LEU A 524 3.05 23.82 16.34
C LEU A 524 2.40 24.54 15.15
N ALA A 525 2.06 23.82 14.07
CA ALA A 525 1.36 24.41 12.94
C ALA A 525 0.04 25.07 13.37
N ALA A 526 -0.76 24.37 14.19
CA ALA A 526 -2.00 24.95 14.72
C ALA A 526 -1.76 26.20 15.58
N HIS A 527 -0.72 26.18 16.44
CA HIS A 527 -0.36 27.30 17.30
C HIS A 527 0.03 28.56 16.48
N TYR A 528 1.03 28.43 15.60
CA TYR A 528 1.54 29.56 14.79
C TYR A 528 0.52 30.06 13.76
N TYR A 529 -0.36 29.15 13.30
CA TYR A 529 -1.46 29.55 12.42
C TYR A 529 -2.59 30.30 13.16
N GLY A 530 -2.61 30.24 14.49
CA GLY A 530 -3.60 30.93 15.35
C GLY A 530 -4.89 30.12 15.57
N CYS A 531 -4.90 28.81 15.30
CA CYS A 531 -6.05 27.94 15.54
C CYS A 531 -5.80 26.90 16.67
N GLY A 532 -4.75 27.10 17.49
CA GLY A 532 -4.35 26.13 18.52
C GLY A 532 -5.42 25.85 19.56
N GLU A 533 -6.23 26.85 19.96
CA GLU A 533 -7.31 26.69 20.94
C GLU A 533 -8.38 25.67 20.51
N MET A 534 -8.65 25.56 19.22
CA MET A 534 -9.58 24.59 18.66
C MET A 534 -9.15 23.15 18.96
N PHE A 535 -7.85 22.92 19.14
CA PHE A 535 -7.25 21.61 19.35
C PHE A 535 -6.67 21.44 20.77
N LYS A 536 -7.12 22.19 21.74
CA LYS A 536 -6.63 22.10 23.13
C LYS A 536 -6.84 20.71 23.75
N ARG A 537 -7.97 20.05 23.44
CA ARG A 537 -8.27 18.66 23.92
C ARG A 537 -7.39 17.59 23.30
N TRP A 538 -6.66 17.90 22.23
CA TRP A 538 -5.77 16.99 21.52
C TRP A 538 -4.37 17.06 22.15
N GLU A 539 -4.25 16.66 23.42
CA GLU A 539 -3.07 16.87 24.27
C GLU A 539 -1.97 15.83 24.02
N SER A 540 -2.36 14.63 23.66
CA SER A 540 -1.46 13.49 23.40
C SER A 540 -2.04 12.58 22.29
N PRO A 541 -1.24 11.67 21.71
CA PRO A 541 -1.78 10.67 20.80
C PRO A 541 -2.92 9.86 21.45
N GLU A 542 -2.81 9.47 22.71
CA GLU A 542 -3.86 8.71 23.41
C GLU A 542 -5.15 9.52 23.63
N SER A 543 -5.06 10.84 23.90
CA SER A 543 -6.26 11.68 23.99
C SER A 543 -6.96 11.78 22.63
N ILE A 544 -6.20 11.84 21.54
CA ILE A 544 -6.77 11.78 20.20
C ILE A 544 -7.43 10.42 19.94
N PHE A 545 -6.81 9.31 20.37
CA PHE A 545 -7.40 7.98 20.26
C PHE A 545 -8.78 7.91 20.93
N GLN A 546 -8.97 8.54 22.10
CA GLN A 546 -10.28 8.61 22.77
C GLN A 546 -11.31 9.43 21.92
N ILE A 547 -10.86 10.49 21.26
CA ILE A 547 -11.72 11.25 20.31
C ILE A 547 -12.11 10.37 19.12
N LEU A 548 -11.16 9.63 18.54
CA LEU A 548 -11.43 8.72 17.41
C LEU A 548 -12.41 7.60 17.79
N LYS A 549 -12.34 7.08 19.03
CA LYS A 549 -13.34 6.15 19.56
C LYS A 549 -14.74 6.76 19.55
N ALA A 550 -14.90 7.96 20.10
CA ALA A 550 -16.19 8.65 20.10
C ALA A 550 -16.72 8.89 18.68
N LEU A 551 -15.84 9.23 17.72
CA LEU A 551 -16.20 9.36 16.31
C LEU A 551 -16.63 8.04 15.68
N SER A 552 -16.03 6.92 16.08
CA SER A 552 -16.35 5.58 15.54
C SER A 552 -17.66 5.00 16.08
N ALA A 553 -18.20 5.55 17.16
CA ALA A 553 -19.42 5.06 17.80
C ALA A 553 -20.58 4.93 16.82
N ASN A 554 -21.20 3.74 16.77
CA ASN A 554 -22.29 3.39 15.87
C ASN A 554 -21.92 3.45 14.36
N GLN A 555 -20.63 3.45 14.02
CA GLN A 555 -20.16 3.26 12.65
C GLN A 555 -19.78 1.78 12.42
N PRO A 556 -19.72 1.31 11.16
CA PRO A 556 -19.20 -0.03 10.88
C PRO A 556 -17.80 -0.30 11.43
N CYS A 557 -16.99 0.74 11.62
CA CYS A 557 -15.65 0.69 12.19
C CYS A 557 -15.63 0.98 13.71
N ASP A 558 -16.74 0.77 14.42
CA ASP A 558 -16.84 1.02 15.86
C ASP A 558 -15.76 0.27 16.64
N PHE A 559 -14.98 0.98 17.45
CA PHE A 559 -14.01 0.42 18.40
C PHE A 559 -14.10 1.06 19.79
N THR A 560 -15.30 1.51 20.15
CA THR A 560 -15.58 2.13 21.46
C THR A 560 -15.26 1.21 22.65
N GLY A 561 -15.30 -0.10 22.47
CA GLY A 561 -14.94 -1.09 23.47
C GLY A 561 -13.45 -1.13 23.81
N ILE A 562 -12.56 -0.56 22.99
CA ILE A 562 -11.14 -0.48 23.31
C ILE A 562 -10.94 0.62 24.36
N ARG A 563 -10.55 0.25 25.57
CA ARG A 563 -10.45 1.20 26.69
C ARG A 563 -9.38 2.26 26.46
N ASP A 564 -8.13 1.85 26.27
CA ASP A 564 -6.94 2.69 26.22
C ASP A 564 -5.77 1.97 25.51
N TYR A 565 -4.62 2.64 25.38
CA TYR A 565 -3.40 2.06 24.81
C TYR A 565 -2.89 0.85 25.60
N ARG A 566 -3.06 0.85 26.92
CA ARG A 566 -2.65 -0.29 27.75
C ARG A 566 -3.46 -1.53 27.40
N SER A 567 -4.77 -1.40 27.23
CA SER A 567 -5.62 -2.53 26.84
C SER A 567 -5.29 -3.06 25.44
N LEU A 568 -4.88 -2.19 24.49
CA LEU A 568 -4.36 -2.61 23.18
C LEU A 568 -3.06 -3.40 23.27
N ASP A 569 -2.16 -2.98 24.14
CA ASP A 569 -0.88 -3.65 24.37
C ASP A 569 -1.07 -5.03 25.01
N GLU A 570 -1.88 -5.12 26.05
CA GLU A 570 -2.23 -6.35 26.75
C GLU A 570 -2.93 -7.36 25.82
N ALA A 571 -3.85 -6.89 24.95
CA ALA A 571 -4.60 -7.71 23.99
C ALA A 571 -3.82 -8.06 22.72
N ARG A 572 -2.60 -7.56 22.52
CA ARG A 572 -1.83 -7.74 21.29
C ARG A 572 -2.59 -7.25 20.04
N GLY A 573 -3.21 -6.06 20.18
CA GLY A 573 -4.04 -5.43 19.15
C GLY A 573 -5.46 -6.04 19.08
N ILE A 574 -6.42 -5.23 18.67
CA ILE A 574 -7.84 -5.58 18.61
C ILE A 574 -8.40 -5.26 17.24
N GLN A 575 -9.13 -6.19 16.63
CA GLN A 575 -9.82 -5.97 15.34
C GLN A 575 -11.13 -5.21 15.58
N TRP A 576 -11.41 -4.19 14.75
CA TRP A 576 -12.74 -3.62 14.68
C TRP A 576 -13.67 -4.46 13.74
N PRO A 577 -15.01 -4.41 13.93
CA PRO A 577 -15.75 -3.69 14.95
C PRO A 577 -15.54 -4.28 16.36
N TYR A 578 -15.36 -3.41 17.34
CA TYR A 578 -15.27 -3.77 18.76
C TYR A 578 -16.03 -2.73 19.58
N PRO A 579 -17.37 -2.71 19.50
CA PRO A 579 -18.20 -1.76 20.24
C PRO A 579 -18.14 -2.02 21.74
N GLU A 580 -18.55 -1.02 22.53
CA GLU A 580 -18.69 -1.15 23.96
C GLU A 580 -19.59 -2.33 24.33
N GLY A 581 -19.18 -3.13 25.33
CA GLY A 581 -19.87 -4.37 25.70
C GLY A 581 -19.53 -5.60 24.87
N ALA A 582 -18.67 -5.51 23.85
CA ALA A 582 -18.18 -6.68 23.12
C ALA A 582 -17.35 -7.59 24.04
N ALA A 583 -17.77 -8.85 24.17
CA ALA A 583 -17.31 -9.74 25.23
C ALA A 583 -15.98 -10.46 24.97
N ASP A 584 -15.55 -10.63 23.72
CA ASP A 584 -14.41 -11.50 23.39
C ASP A 584 -13.32 -10.75 22.60
N LEU A 585 -12.15 -10.56 23.24
CA LEU A 585 -10.97 -9.96 22.64
C LEU A 585 -10.23 -10.91 21.67
N SER A 586 -10.38 -12.21 21.86
CA SER A 586 -9.65 -13.24 21.11
C SER A 586 -10.35 -13.67 19.82
N SER A 587 -11.65 -13.31 19.64
CA SER A 587 -12.42 -13.72 18.49
C SER A 587 -11.92 -13.08 17.20
N GLN A 588 -11.91 -13.88 16.13
CA GLN A 588 -11.69 -13.38 14.79
C GLN A 588 -12.96 -12.62 14.32
N ARG A 589 -12.80 -11.33 14.02
CA ARG A 589 -13.94 -10.45 13.69
C ARG A 589 -14.15 -10.36 12.18
N ARG A 590 -14.49 -11.48 11.58
CA ARG A 590 -14.87 -11.56 10.19
C ARG A 590 -16.20 -10.82 9.97
N LEU A 591 -16.26 -9.97 8.94
CA LEU A 591 -17.48 -9.22 8.66
C LEU A 591 -18.49 -10.04 7.86
N PHE A 592 -19.75 -9.64 7.92
CA PHE A 592 -20.87 -10.21 7.17
C PHE A 592 -21.19 -11.67 7.50
N ALA A 593 -20.81 -12.16 8.69
CA ALA A 593 -21.15 -13.52 9.12
C ALA A 593 -22.67 -13.74 9.31
N ASP A 594 -23.42 -12.67 9.55
CA ASP A 594 -24.88 -12.64 9.63
C ASP A 594 -25.58 -12.37 8.28
N GLY A 595 -24.80 -12.25 7.19
CA GLY A 595 -25.31 -11.92 5.85
C GLY A 595 -25.80 -10.48 5.69
N ARG A 596 -25.56 -9.58 6.67
CA ARG A 596 -25.98 -8.18 6.61
C ARG A 596 -24.82 -7.29 6.17
N PHE A 597 -25.10 -6.46 5.18
CA PHE A 597 -24.19 -5.46 4.64
C PHE A 597 -24.58 -4.05 5.09
N TYR A 598 -23.74 -3.05 4.84
CA TYR A 598 -23.90 -1.71 5.40
C TYR A 598 -24.76 -0.75 4.56
N HIS A 599 -25.39 -1.22 3.50
CA HIS A 599 -26.45 -0.46 2.84
C HIS A 599 -27.71 -0.42 3.73
N ALA A 600 -28.55 0.59 3.54
CA ALA A 600 -29.77 0.79 4.36
C ALA A 600 -30.72 -0.43 4.35
N ASP A 601 -30.75 -1.18 3.25
CA ASP A 601 -31.53 -2.41 3.09
C ASP A 601 -30.82 -3.66 3.64
N GLY A 602 -29.59 -3.53 4.15
CA GLY A 602 -28.79 -4.63 4.66
C GLY A 602 -28.23 -5.57 3.59
N ARG A 603 -28.30 -5.23 2.30
CA ARG A 603 -27.94 -6.10 1.18
C ARG A 603 -26.66 -5.63 0.47
N ALA A 604 -25.85 -6.56 -0.03
CA ALA A 604 -24.78 -6.27 -0.96
C ALA A 604 -25.32 -5.97 -2.36
N ARG A 605 -24.58 -5.23 -3.14
CA ARG A 605 -24.95 -4.85 -4.51
C ARG A 605 -24.04 -5.48 -5.54
N PHE A 606 -24.62 -6.06 -6.59
CA PHE A 606 -23.89 -6.36 -7.81
C PHE A 606 -23.64 -5.07 -8.57
N VAL A 607 -22.36 -4.69 -8.73
CA VAL A 607 -21.95 -3.48 -9.43
C VAL A 607 -21.10 -3.86 -10.64
N PHE A 608 -21.42 -3.32 -11.80
CA PHE A 608 -20.79 -3.69 -13.07
C PHE A 608 -20.90 -2.57 -14.10
N GLU A 609 -19.94 -2.50 -15.01
CA GLU A 609 -19.91 -1.62 -16.17
C GLU A 609 -19.17 -2.31 -17.31
N ASN A 610 -19.27 -1.75 -18.54
CA ASN A 610 -18.50 -2.23 -19.67
C ASN A 610 -16.99 -2.06 -19.43
N PRO A 611 -16.17 -3.05 -19.87
CA PRO A 611 -14.71 -2.85 -19.93
C PRO A 611 -14.35 -1.63 -20.76
N ARG A 612 -13.26 -0.96 -20.36
CA ARG A 612 -12.76 0.25 -21.01
C ARG A 612 -11.40 -0.03 -21.67
N PRO A 613 -11.12 0.56 -22.82
CA PRO A 613 -9.80 0.47 -23.40
C PRO A 613 -8.76 1.17 -22.51
N MET A 614 -7.52 0.69 -22.57
CA MET A 614 -6.38 1.37 -21.93
C MET A 614 -6.17 2.75 -22.58
N GLY A 615 -5.72 3.72 -21.80
CA GLY A 615 -5.38 5.06 -22.29
C GLY A 615 -4.20 5.07 -23.26
N GLU A 616 -3.28 4.10 -23.16
CA GLU A 616 -2.15 3.95 -24.07
C GLU A 616 -1.85 2.45 -24.29
N SER A 617 -2.21 1.95 -25.47
CA SER A 617 -1.90 0.59 -25.92
C SER A 617 -0.61 0.56 -26.73
N PRO A 618 0.11 -0.58 -26.78
CA PRO A 618 1.21 -0.78 -27.72
C PRO A 618 0.79 -0.54 -29.19
N ASP A 619 1.70 0.01 -29.97
CA ASP A 619 1.55 0.25 -31.40
C ASP A 619 2.87 -0.05 -32.13
N ASP A 620 2.94 0.25 -33.45
CA ASP A 620 4.10 -0.05 -34.29
C ASP A 620 5.38 0.69 -33.82
N GLU A 621 5.25 1.88 -33.24
CA GLU A 621 6.39 2.67 -32.73
C GLU A 621 6.84 2.23 -31.33
N TYR A 622 5.89 1.86 -30.47
CA TYR A 622 6.10 1.42 -29.09
C TYR A 622 5.46 0.04 -28.87
N PRO A 623 6.08 -1.03 -29.41
CA PRO A 623 5.41 -2.33 -29.56
C PRO A 623 5.35 -3.19 -28.29
N PHE A 624 5.90 -2.73 -27.19
CA PHE A 624 5.90 -3.46 -25.94
C PHE A 624 4.98 -2.82 -24.91
N LEU A 625 4.37 -3.66 -24.08
CA LEU A 625 3.63 -3.21 -22.90
C LEU A 625 4.55 -3.23 -21.67
N LEU A 626 4.76 -2.07 -21.05
CA LEU A 626 5.47 -1.97 -19.78
C LEU A 626 4.59 -2.46 -18.63
N LEU A 627 5.09 -3.41 -17.87
CA LEU A 627 4.56 -3.84 -16.59
C LEU A 627 5.46 -3.30 -15.47
N THR A 628 4.89 -2.77 -14.41
CA THR A 628 5.63 -2.38 -13.21
C THR A 628 5.16 -3.16 -11.99
N GLY A 629 6.06 -3.40 -11.04
CA GLY A 629 5.71 -4.16 -9.85
C GLY A 629 6.83 -4.21 -8.83
N ARG A 630 6.70 -5.09 -7.87
CA ARG A 630 7.71 -5.31 -6.82
C ARG A 630 8.90 -6.08 -7.37
N GLY A 631 10.11 -5.64 -7.01
CA GLY A 631 11.37 -6.29 -7.39
C GLY A 631 11.72 -7.44 -6.45
N SER A 632 11.87 -7.17 -5.14
CA SER A 632 12.26 -8.18 -4.15
C SER A 632 11.56 -7.98 -2.80
N ALA A 633 11.62 -8.99 -1.94
CA ALA A 633 11.07 -8.96 -0.58
C ALA A 633 11.79 -7.94 0.34
N SER A 634 12.98 -7.50 -0.03
CA SER A 634 13.77 -6.51 0.73
C SER A 634 13.47 -5.07 0.36
N GLN A 635 12.76 -4.83 -0.76
CA GLN A 635 12.42 -3.50 -1.26
C GLN A 635 11.01 -3.07 -0.83
N TRP A 636 10.82 -1.80 -0.51
CA TRP A 636 9.51 -1.26 -0.13
C TRP A 636 9.26 0.12 -0.74
N HIS A 637 8.13 0.26 -1.46
CA HIS A 637 7.72 1.49 -2.18
C HIS A 637 8.88 2.14 -2.97
N THR A 638 9.17 3.41 -2.70
CA THR A 638 10.27 4.20 -3.29
C THR A 638 11.65 3.87 -2.73
N GLN A 639 11.79 2.81 -1.95
CA GLN A 639 13.03 2.45 -1.23
C GLN A 639 13.54 3.51 -0.23
N THR A 640 12.83 4.59 0.02
CA THR A 640 13.27 5.68 0.91
C THR A 640 13.82 5.16 2.24
N ARG A 641 13.20 4.12 2.80
CA ARG A 641 13.68 3.45 4.03
C ARG A 641 14.55 2.23 3.75
N THR A 642 14.12 1.35 2.86
CA THR A 642 14.81 0.06 2.65
C THR A 642 16.19 0.21 2.02
N ALA A 643 16.43 1.25 1.23
CA ALA A 643 17.77 1.55 0.70
C ALA A 643 18.76 2.03 1.77
N LYS A 644 18.29 2.40 2.98
CA LYS A 644 19.16 2.82 4.08
C LYS A 644 19.79 1.64 4.85
N SER A 645 19.24 0.45 4.72
CA SER A 645 19.83 -0.76 5.31
C SER A 645 20.85 -1.38 4.36
N GLY A 646 22.10 -1.48 4.80
CA GLY A 646 23.15 -2.19 4.07
C GLY A 646 22.87 -3.68 3.88
N VAL A 647 22.08 -4.30 4.76
CA VAL A 647 21.62 -5.68 4.63
C VAL A 647 20.59 -5.81 3.51
N LEU A 648 19.52 -5.01 3.58
CA LEU A 648 18.46 -5.05 2.57
C LEU A 648 18.98 -4.70 1.17
N ARG A 649 19.95 -3.78 1.09
CA ARG A 649 20.57 -3.36 -0.17
C ARG A 649 21.29 -4.50 -0.90
N LYS A 650 21.83 -5.47 -0.18
CA LYS A 650 22.51 -6.64 -0.75
C LYS A 650 21.54 -7.71 -1.30
N LEU A 651 20.25 -7.60 -1.02
CA LEU A 651 19.24 -8.59 -1.41
C LEU A 651 18.53 -8.26 -2.75
N TYR A 652 19.02 -7.29 -3.50
CA TYR A 652 18.55 -6.97 -4.84
C TYR A 652 19.70 -6.40 -5.70
N PRO A 653 19.57 -6.47 -7.04
CA PRO A 653 20.63 -6.02 -7.95
C PRO A 653 21.01 -4.56 -7.74
N ALA A 654 22.31 -4.24 -7.94
CA ALA A 654 22.80 -2.87 -7.86
C ALA A 654 22.32 -1.99 -9.01
N GLU A 655 22.21 -2.58 -10.21
CA GLU A 655 21.75 -1.93 -11.42
C GLU A 655 20.27 -2.29 -11.67
N LEU A 656 19.56 -1.40 -12.35
CA LEU A 656 18.19 -1.67 -12.79
C LEU A 656 18.18 -2.78 -13.84
N HIS A 657 17.38 -3.81 -13.63
CA HIS A 657 17.15 -4.88 -14.57
C HIS A 657 15.73 -4.80 -15.14
N ALA A 658 15.61 -5.05 -16.43
CA ALA A 658 14.34 -5.19 -17.11
C ALA A 658 14.14 -6.63 -17.57
N GLU A 659 13.04 -7.26 -17.15
CA GLU A 659 12.66 -8.61 -17.59
C GLU A 659 12.10 -8.52 -19.02
N ILE A 660 12.66 -9.30 -19.95
CA ILE A 660 12.19 -9.41 -21.34
C ILE A 660 12.09 -10.87 -21.74
N HIS A 661 11.09 -11.19 -22.57
CA HIS A 661 10.88 -12.56 -23.04
C HIS A 661 12.02 -13.02 -23.98
N PRO A 662 12.46 -14.31 -23.92
CA PRO A 662 13.55 -14.80 -24.77
C PRO A 662 13.32 -14.64 -26.28
N ALA A 663 12.09 -14.72 -26.76
CA ALA A 663 11.78 -14.47 -28.17
C ALA A 663 11.97 -13.01 -28.55
N ASP A 664 11.55 -12.07 -27.69
CA ASP A 664 11.73 -10.63 -27.90
C ASP A 664 13.21 -10.25 -27.80
N ALA A 665 13.95 -10.82 -26.88
CA ALA A 665 15.40 -10.61 -26.75
C ALA A 665 16.15 -11.04 -28.03
N ARG A 666 15.81 -12.22 -28.62
CA ARG A 666 16.37 -12.67 -29.91
C ARG A 666 16.00 -11.72 -31.03
N TRP A 667 14.74 -11.31 -31.13
CA TRP A 667 14.26 -10.38 -32.15
C TRP A 667 14.97 -9.02 -32.09
N LEU A 668 15.27 -8.53 -30.87
CA LEU A 668 15.99 -7.27 -30.64
C LEU A 668 17.52 -7.40 -30.74
N GLY A 669 18.06 -8.61 -30.82
CA GLY A 669 19.51 -8.87 -30.77
C GLY A 669 20.12 -8.54 -29.41
N ILE A 670 19.37 -8.72 -28.31
CA ILE A 670 19.79 -8.40 -26.95
C ILE A 670 20.11 -9.69 -26.20
N GLY A 671 21.34 -9.80 -25.69
CA GLY A 671 21.78 -10.92 -24.84
C GLY A 671 21.49 -10.68 -23.34
N PRO A 672 21.54 -11.77 -22.53
CA PRO A 672 21.41 -11.64 -21.07
C PRO A 672 22.48 -10.71 -20.50
N GLY A 673 22.10 -9.81 -19.58
CA GLY A 673 22.98 -8.83 -18.92
C GLY A 673 23.42 -7.67 -19.82
N GLN A 674 23.06 -7.65 -21.09
CA GLN A 674 23.40 -6.56 -22.01
C GLN A 674 22.66 -5.27 -21.61
N ALA A 675 23.33 -4.13 -21.77
CA ALA A 675 22.73 -2.81 -21.58
C ALA A 675 21.68 -2.53 -22.66
N MET A 676 20.54 -2.00 -22.23
CA MET A 676 19.44 -1.65 -23.10
C MET A 676 18.71 -0.38 -22.61
N ILE A 677 18.04 0.28 -23.52
CA ILE A 677 17.16 1.42 -23.23
C ILE A 677 15.71 0.97 -23.38
N VAL A 678 14.91 1.22 -22.34
CA VAL A 678 13.45 1.17 -22.39
C VAL A 678 12.94 2.59 -22.51
N GLU A 679 12.15 2.87 -23.53
CA GLU A 679 11.70 4.22 -23.87
C GLU A 679 10.19 4.26 -24.07
N SER A 680 9.53 5.25 -23.46
CA SER A 680 8.14 5.62 -23.73
C SER A 680 8.09 6.99 -24.42
N ARG A 681 6.89 7.46 -24.77
CA ARG A 681 6.71 8.84 -25.30
C ARG A 681 7.08 9.95 -24.31
N ARG A 682 7.29 9.60 -23.02
CA ARG A 682 7.54 10.54 -21.90
C ARG A 682 8.99 10.58 -21.44
N GLY A 683 9.73 9.51 -21.69
CA GLY A 683 11.12 9.43 -21.29
C GLY A 683 11.77 8.10 -21.58
N ARG A 684 13.00 7.95 -21.13
CA ARG A 684 13.82 6.76 -21.36
C ARG A 684 14.54 6.34 -20.07
N VAL A 685 14.79 5.06 -19.96
CA VAL A 685 15.45 4.42 -18.81
C VAL A 685 16.49 3.44 -19.30
N HIS A 686 17.69 3.49 -18.71
CA HIS A 686 18.76 2.53 -18.95
C HIS A 686 18.61 1.34 -17.99
N ALA A 687 18.70 0.12 -18.50
CA ALA A 687 18.57 -1.10 -17.72
C ALA A 687 19.47 -2.21 -18.28
N LYS A 688 19.73 -3.24 -17.47
CA LYS A 688 20.31 -4.50 -17.93
C LYS A 688 19.20 -5.47 -18.32
N ALA A 689 19.39 -6.17 -19.42
CA ALA A 689 18.44 -7.18 -19.88
C ALA A 689 18.45 -8.41 -18.96
N PHE A 690 17.33 -8.71 -18.35
CA PHE A 690 17.09 -10.00 -17.69
C PHE A 690 16.20 -10.84 -18.60
N VAL A 691 16.83 -11.67 -19.42
CA VAL A 691 16.13 -12.52 -20.41
C VAL A 691 15.49 -13.70 -19.68
N THR A 692 14.17 -13.74 -19.62
CA THR A 692 13.41 -14.71 -18.80
C THR A 692 12.02 -14.97 -19.40
N PRO A 693 11.50 -16.23 -19.29
CA PRO A 693 10.13 -16.56 -19.69
C PRO A 693 9.08 -16.17 -18.64
N THR A 694 9.46 -15.47 -17.57
CA THR A 694 8.54 -15.01 -16.53
C THR A 694 7.56 -13.94 -17.02
N VAL A 695 7.93 -13.17 -18.03
CA VAL A 695 7.07 -12.21 -18.74
C VAL A 695 6.60 -12.81 -20.07
N GLY A 696 5.42 -12.42 -20.52
CA GLY A 696 4.90 -12.81 -21.83
C GLY A 696 5.63 -12.08 -22.97
N GLN A 697 5.53 -12.64 -24.19
CA GLN A 697 6.05 -11.99 -25.40
C GLN A 697 5.35 -10.65 -25.63
N GLY A 698 6.10 -9.62 -26.02
CA GLY A 698 5.60 -8.24 -26.18
C GLY A 698 5.44 -7.48 -24.86
N GLN A 699 5.91 -8.04 -23.73
CA GLN A 699 5.88 -7.41 -22.41
C GLN A 699 7.30 -7.14 -21.91
N VAL A 700 7.45 -6.08 -21.13
CA VAL A 700 8.67 -5.79 -20.39
C VAL A 700 8.30 -5.43 -18.94
N PHE A 701 9.03 -5.97 -17.97
CA PHE A 701 8.80 -5.66 -16.57
C PHE A 701 9.96 -4.85 -15.98
N LEU A 702 9.63 -3.76 -15.27
CA LEU A 702 10.56 -2.97 -14.49
C LEU A 702 10.12 -2.89 -13.02
N PRO A 703 11.05 -3.04 -12.05
CA PRO A 703 10.76 -2.80 -10.65
C PRO A 703 10.31 -1.36 -10.40
N MET A 704 9.17 -1.19 -9.74
CA MET A 704 8.62 0.13 -9.38
C MET A 704 9.48 0.90 -8.36
N HIS A 705 10.43 0.23 -7.76
CA HIS A 705 11.26 0.77 -6.68
C HIS A 705 12.37 1.69 -7.16
N ASP A 706 12.73 1.59 -8.44
CA ASP A 706 13.79 2.40 -9.01
C ASP A 706 13.30 3.84 -9.26
N PRO A 707 14.12 4.86 -8.91
CA PRO A 707 13.72 6.27 -8.98
C PRO A 707 13.47 6.78 -10.41
N VAL A 708 13.78 5.99 -11.44
CA VAL A 708 13.55 6.39 -12.84
C VAL A 708 12.38 5.65 -13.51
N THR A 709 11.85 4.58 -12.90
CA THR A 709 10.80 3.75 -13.53
C THR A 709 9.55 4.55 -13.89
N ASN A 710 9.10 5.45 -13.02
CA ASN A 710 7.89 6.26 -13.25
C ASN A 710 8.09 7.38 -14.27
N THR A 711 9.30 7.60 -14.78
CA THR A 711 9.56 8.45 -15.95
C THR A 711 8.83 7.92 -17.21
N LEU A 712 8.64 6.60 -17.28
CA LEU A 712 8.02 5.95 -18.44
C LEU A 712 6.49 5.91 -18.37
N THR A 713 5.90 5.97 -17.18
CA THR A 713 4.48 5.66 -16.95
C THR A 713 3.53 6.70 -17.58
N TYR A 714 2.42 6.20 -18.16
CA TYR A 714 1.37 7.04 -18.74
C TYR A 714 0.38 7.50 -17.66
N PRO A 715 0.03 8.79 -17.58
CA PRO A 715 -0.86 9.33 -16.55
C PRO A 715 -2.34 9.01 -16.83
N ASP A 716 -2.69 7.73 -16.68
CA ASP A 716 -4.06 7.23 -16.70
C ASP A 716 -4.59 6.97 -15.29
N PHE A 717 -5.88 7.11 -15.09
CA PHE A 717 -6.53 7.02 -13.79
C PHE A 717 -7.83 6.23 -13.86
N ASP A 718 -8.07 5.39 -12.86
CA ASP A 718 -9.40 4.79 -12.68
C ASP A 718 -10.46 5.90 -12.51
N PRO A 719 -11.56 5.89 -13.30
CA PRO A 719 -12.53 6.98 -13.31
C PRO A 719 -13.31 7.13 -12.01
N ASN A 720 -13.47 6.04 -11.26
CA ASN A 720 -14.27 5.99 -10.05
C ASN A 720 -13.45 6.35 -8.80
N SER A 721 -12.22 5.86 -8.72
CA SER A 721 -11.34 6.06 -7.56
C SER A 721 -10.30 7.14 -7.74
N ARG A 722 -10.05 7.59 -8.97
CA ARG A 722 -8.94 8.48 -9.35
C ARG A 722 -7.57 7.91 -8.94
N GLN A 723 -7.46 6.60 -8.80
CA GLN A 723 -6.21 5.91 -8.54
C GLN A 723 -5.36 5.84 -9.83
N PRO A 724 -4.05 6.17 -9.77
CA PRO A 724 -3.16 6.08 -10.95
C PRO A 724 -2.98 4.64 -11.45
N ALA A 725 -2.97 4.46 -12.76
CA ALA A 725 -2.83 3.18 -13.46
C ALA A 725 -1.38 2.91 -13.84
N TYR A 726 -0.51 2.63 -12.85
CA TYR A 726 0.93 2.43 -13.06
C TYR A 726 1.31 1.22 -13.93
N LYS A 727 0.40 0.29 -14.16
CA LYS A 727 0.71 -1.05 -14.66
C LYS A 727 0.33 -1.25 -16.11
N GLY A 728 0.71 -0.32 -16.96
CA GLY A 728 0.52 -0.47 -18.39
C GLY A 728 0.72 0.85 -19.13
N CYS A 729 1.72 0.88 -20.01
CA CYS A 729 1.90 1.91 -21.02
C CYS A 729 2.75 1.33 -22.16
N ALA A 730 2.67 1.95 -23.33
CA ALA A 730 3.44 1.55 -24.49
C ALA A 730 4.91 1.98 -24.37
N VAL A 731 5.83 1.07 -24.66
CA VAL A 731 7.27 1.32 -24.68
C VAL A 731 7.94 0.63 -25.86
N ARG A 732 9.14 1.12 -26.22
CA ARG A 732 10.07 0.43 -27.12
C ARG A 732 11.36 0.09 -26.42
N ILE A 733 12.04 -0.95 -26.89
CA ILE A 733 13.31 -1.41 -26.34
C ILE A 733 14.38 -1.28 -27.42
N ARG A 734 15.55 -0.75 -27.06
CA ARG A 734 16.71 -0.62 -27.94
C ARG A 734 17.96 -1.18 -27.24
N SER A 735 18.83 -1.84 -27.99
CA SER A 735 20.16 -2.25 -27.48
C SER A 735 21.08 -1.03 -27.34
N GLU A 736 21.86 -1.01 -26.26
CA GLU A 736 23.00 -0.08 -26.10
C GLU A 736 24.30 -0.81 -26.46
N GLY A 737 24.76 -0.72 -27.66
CA GLY A 737 26.05 -1.31 -28.03
C GLY A 737 26.27 -1.47 -29.54
N PRO A 738 27.54 -1.68 -29.99
CA PRO A 738 27.83 -1.97 -31.39
C PRO A 738 27.23 -3.33 -31.77
N GLY A 739 26.15 -3.35 -32.51
CA GLY A 739 25.44 -4.55 -32.95
C GLY A 739 23.92 -4.43 -32.96
N ALA A 740 23.36 -3.24 -32.75
CA ALA A 740 21.94 -3.00 -32.91
C ALA A 740 21.56 -3.28 -34.38
N PRO A 741 20.55 -4.16 -34.68
CA PRO A 741 20.13 -4.41 -36.04
C PRO A 741 19.63 -3.13 -36.67
N PRO A 742 19.89 -2.90 -38.00
CA PRO A 742 19.39 -1.73 -38.69
C PRO A 742 17.85 -1.68 -38.69
N GLU A 743 17.30 -0.49 -38.73
CA GLU A 743 15.85 -0.22 -38.67
C GLU A 743 15.00 -1.00 -39.69
N SER A 744 15.61 -1.56 -40.73
CA SER A 744 14.94 -2.29 -41.80
C SER A 744 14.50 -3.73 -41.48
N VAL A 745 14.88 -4.30 -40.36
CA VAL A 745 14.55 -5.72 -39.97
C VAL A 745 13.19 -5.82 -39.22
N ARG A 746 12.41 -4.75 -39.21
CA ARG A 746 11.19 -4.63 -38.38
C ARG A 746 9.91 -5.25 -38.97
N SER A 747 9.95 -5.75 -40.22
CA SER A 747 8.73 -6.19 -40.94
C SER A 747 8.24 -7.61 -40.62
N ASP A 748 9.02 -8.44 -39.90
CA ASP A 748 8.71 -9.88 -39.72
C ASP A 748 8.34 -10.26 -38.27
N ARG A 749 7.74 -9.38 -37.53
CA ARG A 749 7.13 -9.77 -36.22
C ARG A 749 5.85 -10.58 -36.52
N PRO A 750 5.70 -11.80 -36.01
CA PRO A 750 4.43 -12.49 -36.08
C PRO A 750 3.36 -11.63 -35.42
N LEU A 751 2.39 -11.18 -36.20
CA LEU A 751 1.25 -10.42 -35.69
C LEU A 751 0.56 -11.21 -34.58
N GLN A 752 0.58 -10.72 -33.37
CA GLN A 752 -0.40 -11.15 -32.37
C GLN A 752 -1.77 -10.71 -32.91
N ALA A 753 -2.60 -11.70 -33.30
CA ALA A 753 -3.98 -11.46 -33.70
C ALA A 753 -4.72 -10.76 -32.56
N GLY A 754 -5.05 -9.47 -32.71
CA GLY A 754 -5.73 -8.74 -31.65
C GLY A 754 -5.88 -7.23 -31.83
N ASN A 755 -5.92 -6.71 -33.06
CA ASN A 755 -6.51 -5.40 -33.32
C ASN A 755 -7.61 -5.57 -34.34
N VAL A 756 -8.79 -5.96 -33.92
CA VAL A 756 -10.00 -5.82 -34.76
C VAL A 756 -10.59 -4.47 -34.42
N GLY A 757 -10.42 -3.54 -35.34
CA GLY A 757 -11.13 -2.27 -35.34
C GLY A 757 -12.63 -2.51 -35.21
N THR A 758 -13.29 -1.74 -34.40
CA THR A 758 -14.74 -1.68 -34.29
C THR A 758 -15.33 -1.21 -35.64
N GLU A 759 -15.64 -2.12 -36.55
CA GLU A 759 -16.63 -1.84 -37.57
C GLU A 759 -18.01 -1.76 -36.90
N ARG A 760 -18.57 -0.58 -36.98
CA ARG A 760 -19.97 -0.32 -36.60
C ARG A 760 -20.88 -1.15 -37.51
N VAL A 761 -21.46 -2.22 -36.97
CA VAL A 761 -22.66 -2.79 -37.56
C VAL A 761 -23.82 -1.86 -37.24
N ARG A 762 -24.27 -1.13 -38.29
CA ARG A 762 -25.58 -0.48 -38.33
C ARG A 762 -26.61 -1.55 -38.67
N SER A 763 -27.48 -1.84 -37.77
CA SER A 763 -28.93 -2.08 -37.94
C SER A 763 -29.56 -2.47 -36.59
#